data_bc89a9251fc159e5261d6aac009a4992
#
_entry.id   bc89a9251fc159e5261d6aac009a4992
#
_cell.length_a   1.000
_cell.length_b   1.000
_cell.length_c   1.000
_cell.angle_alpha   90.00
_cell.angle_beta   90.00
_cell.angle_gamma   90.00
#
_symmetry.space_group_name_H-M   'P 1'
#
loop_
_entity.id
_entity.type
_entity.pdbx_description
1 polymer ?
#
loop_
_entity_poly.entity_id
_entity_poly.type
_entity_poly.pdbx_seq_one_letter_code
_entity_poly.pdbx_strand_id
1 'polypeptide(L)'
;MDTNDVSDDPEYLRYLQVHSQNLKNAQALKGRPAKSPKSKDEILMQFMFRQMMKTKAPTSSMNILPSFLPPAYPPCHTPFSKLKKIMIKDLCLETHHRKRYLLIRTVTQSDTMTAVVAIVEDEDGSVLMLQLYNQEQELSNAHSLREGTVLVVKEPYVKVMADGDYGIRVDHLSDVSFVPDFDKLVPLSWRKRVTQADEDASSWKTKGSEHFNQGDYRSAILCYSKTLDAHPSPELVVTAQLNRALSFLKSYRFDAALKDVENVLQVSELSEKGLFRKAQALYQLRRFKESCETHAILAEKYPDNTQATHEYSRASARLVEQDSGKYEFRKMILEAKKRQPPRLDRGTYIGPVTVKQTQSHGRGLFTTEAVTAGDLLFCEKAFSHAFYDKDTSQDLRLLLNVDMNKATIGTQAELIGFIAQKLHKNPSLIPDFVDLHHGTYKSVDVLEVDGMPVVDTFLVERIIHLNGFGCPLFSRESHIGCMKGDDDTAKKANGRFHSSGVWTMASYINHSCVSNARRSFIGDMMIVRASRDLPANTEITFWYKSPMTTDPKEFPVNLQHWGFKCDCILCQETRNASSIVLSNRNRILAELRRLFKTSKMNLRKIEDKISTLAGTYSRPASEVPRLTLDSPYLSLAAIYASSRKLEKSVEFGLKTLESLGFVIAGGNLPHVSNAPLVVKKWGLMNDGVVGCWMILCSAYRELAPTLASQAEGYARVSYKICVGEDETFDKTYSRLSGRADGFLTTAK
;
A
#
# COMPACT_ATOMS: atom_id res chain seq x y z
N MET A 1 -7.57 -2.98 -4.32
CA MET A 1 -7.53 -4.48 -4.36
C MET A 1 -7.33 -4.99 -2.93
N ASP A 2 -8.18 -5.85 -2.44
CA ASP A 2 -8.11 -6.47 -1.08
C ASP A 2 -8.05 -5.47 0.11
N THR A 3 -8.34 -4.20 -0.11
CA THR A 3 -8.53 -3.21 0.96
C THR A 3 -9.89 -3.44 1.64
N ASN A 4 -9.99 -3.06 2.92
CA ASN A 4 -11.23 -3.21 3.67
C ASN A 4 -12.26 -2.14 3.27
N ASP A 5 -12.87 -2.32 2.11
CA ASP A 5 -13.95 -1.48 1.57
C ASP A 5 -15.25 -1.81 2.31
N VAL A 6 -15.81 -0.82 2.98
CA VAL A 6 -17.06 -0.91 3.75
C VAL A 6 -18.16 -0.01 3.18
N SER A 7 -18.03 0.42 1.93
CA SER A 7 -18.97 1.32 1.26
C SER A 7 -20.38 0.77 1.15
N ASP A 8 -20.54 -0.55 1.07
CA ASP A 8 -21.83 -1.25 0.96
C ASP A 8 -22.40 -1.66 2.34
N ASP A 9 -21.67 -1.43 3.45
CA ASP A 9 -22.14 -1.74 4.80
C ASP A 9 -23.10 -0.65 5.29
N PRO A 10 -24.33 -1.00 5.73
CA PRO A 10 -25.34 -0.03 6.15
C PRO A 10 -24.90 0.93 7.26
N GLU A 11 -24.04 0.48 8.18
CA GLU A 11 -23.52 1.31 9.27
C GLU A 11 -22.63 2.43 8.70
N TYR A 12 -21.69 2.09 7.82
CA TYR A 12 -20.73 3.06 7.24
C TYR A 12 -21.34 3.90 6.12
N LEU A 13 -22.32 3.36 5.40
CA LEU A 13 -23.11 4.11 4.43
C LEU A 13 -23.82 5.32 5.09
N ARG A 14 -24.31 5.15 6.33
CA ARG A 14 -24.90 6.24 7.12
C ARG A 14 -23.90 7.36 7.39
N TYR A 15 -22.65 7.05 7.71
CA TYR A 15 -21.59 8.08 7.87
C TYR A 15 -21.34 8.85 6.58
N LEU A 16 -21.28 8.18 5.43
CA LEU A 16 -21.15 8.83 4.13
C LEU A 16 -22.33 9.76 3.85
N GLN A 17 -23.56 9.33 4.12
CA GLN A 17 -24.77 10.14 3.90
C GLN A 17 -24.77 11.38 4.80
N VAL A 18 -24.48 11.23 6.09
CA VAL A 18 -24.38 12.36 7.04
C VAL A 18 -23.30 13.33 6.60
N HIS A 19 -22.13 12.83 6.21
CA HIS A 19 -21.04 13.68 5.74
C HIS A 19 -21.39 14.40 4.43
N SER A 20 -22.03 13.72 3.49
CA SER A 20 -22.54 14.32 2.25
C SER A 20 -23.53 15.46 2.54
N GLN A 21 -24.44 15.27 3.50
CA GLN A 21 -25.38 16.31 3.91
C GLN A 21 -24.67 17.50 4.57
N ASN A 22 -23.68 17.24 5.42
CA ASN A 22 -22.87 18.29 6.05
C ASN A 22 -22.09 19.10 5.00
N LEU A 23 -21.53 18.46 3.98
CA LEU A 23 -20.89 19.16 2.86
C LEU A 23 -21.86 20.05 2.09
N LYS A 24 -23.08 19.58 1.80
CA LYS A 24 -24.13 20.40 1.16
C LYS A 24 -24.50 21.60 2.00
N ASN A 25 -24.67 21.42 3.32
CA ASN A 25 -24.98 22.50 4.26
C ASN A 25 -23.82 23.51 4.30
N ALA A 26 -22.56 23.05 4.35
CA ALA A 26 -21.39 23.92 4.32
C ALA A 26 -21.32 24.70 3.00
N GLN A 27 -21.52 24.05 1.85
CA GLN A 27 -21.55 24.72 0.54
C GLN A 27 -22.61 25.83 0.44
N ALA A 28 -23.72 25.74 1.16
CA ALA A 28 -24.73 26.82 1.24
C ALA A 28 -24.20 28.09 1.96
N LEU A 29 -23.06 27.98 2.69
CA LEU A 29 -22.38 29.10 3.34
C LEU A 29 -21.26 29.69 2.49
N LYS A 30 -20.97 29.13 1.32
CA LYS A 30 -19.88 29.53 0.43
C LYS A 30 -19.92 31.04 0.13
N GLY A 31 -18.76 31.69 0.27
CA GLY A 31 -18.59 33.11 0.00
C GLY A 31 -19.05 34.04 1.13
N ARG A 32 -19.66 33.52 2.21
CA ARG A 32 -19.97 34.35 3.38
C ARG A 32 -18.68 34.67 4.16
N PRO A 33 -18.56 35.88 4.74
CA PRO A 33 -17.39 36.22 5.55
C PRO A 33 -17.16 35.22 6.68
N ALA A 34 -15.92 34.81 6.88
CA ALA A 34 -15.51 33.89 7.95
C ALA A 34 -15.37 34.65 9.29
N LYS A 35 -16.47 35.26 9.74
CA LYS A 35 -16.50 35.90 11.05
C LYS A 35 -16.73 34.83 12.11
N SER A 36 -15.69 34.54 12.90
CA SER A 36 -15.90 33.71 14.09
C SER A 36 -16.80 34.47 15.07
N PRO A 37 -17.88 33.87 15.55
CA PRO A 37 -18.71 34.46 16.59
C PRO A 37 -18.03 34.45 17.97
N LYS A 38 -16.88 33.74 18.11
CA LYS A 38 -16.14 33.51 19.35
C LYS A 38 -14.98 34.48 19.50
N SER A 39 -14.72 34.92 20.72
CA SER A 39 -13.54 35.68 21.06
C SER A 39 -12.26 34.83 20.98
N LYS A 40 -11.09 35.46 20.94
CA LYS A 40 -9.79 34.77 20.97
C LYS A 40 -9.68 33.84 22.19
N ASP A 41 -10.09 34.34 23.36
CA ASP A 41 -10.01 33.59 24.61
C ASP A 41 -10.91 32.35 24.61
N GLU A 42 -12.12 32.46 24.05
CA GLU A 42 -13.04 31.32 23.90
C GLU A 42 -12.45 30.23 22.99
N ILE A 43 -11.85 30.62 21.86
CA ILE A 43 -11.22 29.68 20.93
C ILE A 43 -10.05 28.95 21.58
N LEU A 44 -9.19 29.70 22.31
CA LEU A 44 -8.07 29.14 23.06
C LEU A 44 -8.54 28.19 24.17
N MET A 45 -9.53 28.62 24.96
CA MET A 45 -10.09 27.80 26.04
C MET A 45 -10.68 26.49 25.50
N GLN A 46 -11.43 26.55 24.42
CA GLN A 46 -12.00 25.34 23.77
C GLN A 46 -10.92 24.42 23.25
N PHE A 47 -9.85 24.96 22.66
CA PHE A 47 -8.74 24.14 22.18
C PHE A 47 -8.02 23.44 23.34
N MET A 48 -7.71 24.15 24.43
CA MET A 48 -7.10 23.57 25.65
C MET A 48 -8.00 22.52 26.29
N PHE A 49 -9.31 22.79 26.39
CA PHE A 49 -10.27 21.84 26.94
C PHE A 49 -10.30 20.53 26.12
N ARG A 50 -10.28 20.65 24.79
CA ARG A 50 -10.20 19.48 23.87
C ARG A 50 -8.94 18.64 24.13
N GLN A 51 -7.78 19.27 24.27
CA GLN A 51 -6.52 18.59 24.61
C GLN A 51 -6.62 17.86 25.96
N MET A 52 -7.18 18.50 26.97
CA MET A 52 -7.35 17.92 28.31
C MET A 52 -8.31 16.72 28.30
N MET A 53 -9.38 16.77 27.53
CA MET A 53 -10.33 15.65 27.41
C MET A 53 -9.72 14.44 26.70
N LYS A 54 -8.84 14.66 25.72
CA LYS A 54 -8.13 13.59 25.00
C LYS A 54 -7.23 12.78 25.94
N THR A 55 -6.56 13.42 26.89
CA THR A 55 -5.66 12.73 27.85
C THR A 55 -6.42 11.85 28.86
N LYS A 56 -7.74 12.01 29.01
CA LYS A 56 -8.59 11.27 29.94
C LYS A 56 -9.36 10.11 29.32
N ALA A 57 -9.29 9.94 27.99
CA ALA A 57 -10.00 8.85 27.33
C ALA A 57 -9.37 7.48 27.67
N PRO A 58 -10.18 6.45 28.03
CA PRO A 58 -9.63 5.12 28.34
C PRO A 58 -9.04 4.47 27.08
N THR A 59 -7.82 3.94 27.22
CA THR A 59 -7.01 3.33 26.15
C THR A 59 -7.40 1.90 25.77
N SER A 60 -8.54 1.39 26.25
CA SER A 60 -8.84 -0.07 26.22
C SER A 60 -9.72 -0.54 25.06
N SER A 61 -10.18 0.32 24.14
CA SER A 61 -10.96 -0.10 22.98
C SER A 61 -10.31 0.39 21.68
N MET A 62 -10.26 -0.48 20.68
CA MET A 62 -9.88 -0.12 19.32
C MET A 62 -10.86 0.93 18.80
N ASN A 63 -10.41 2.16 18.58
CA ASN A 63 -11.25 3.23 18.09
C ASN A 63 -11.13 3.31 16.55
N ILE A 64 -12.25 3.52 15.89
CA ILE A 64 -12.28 3.85 14.47
C ILE A 64 -12.41 5.36 14.36
N LEU A 65 -11.35 6.01 13.86
CA LEU A 65 -11.29 7.46 13.71
C LEU A 65 -11.70 7.86 12.29
N PRO A 66 -12.78 8.63 12.10
CA PRO A 66 -13.16 9.09 10.78
C PRO A 66 -12.17 10.12 10.23
N SER A 67 -11.77 9.94 8.98
CA SER A 67 -10.97 10.87 8.19
C SER A 67 -11.74 11.26 6.94
N PHE A 68 -12.05 12.54 6.80
CA PHE A 68 -12.90 13.06 5.72
C PHE A 68 -12.05 13.72 4.65
N LEU A 69 -12.22 13.28 3.40
CA LEU A 69 -11.67 13.98 2.25
C LEU A 69 -12.64 15.10 1.83
N PRO A 70 -12.16 16.33 1.61
CA PRO A 70 -12.96 17.39 1.00
C PRO A 70 -13.15 17.11 -0.50
N PRO A 71 -14.03 17.84 -1.18
CA PRO A 71 -14.01 17.88 -2.64
C PRO A 71 -12.62 18.23 -3.15
N ALA A 72 -12.13 17.49 -4.16
CA ALA A 72 -10.79 17.64 -4.65
C ALA A 72 -10.52 19.03 -5.22
N TYR A 73 -9.35 19.58 -4.94
CA TYR A 73 -8.90 20.88 -5.45
C TYR A 73 -7.41 20.82 -5.82
N PRO A 74 -6.95 21.60 -6.81
CA PRO A 74 -5.55 21.61 -7.19
C PRO A 74 -4.66 22.35 -6.17
N PRO A 75 -3.37 21.96 -6.02
CA PRO A 75 -2.40 22.71 -5.24
C PRO A 75 -2.11 24.09 -5.84
N CYS A 76 -1.57 24.99 -5.05
CA CYS A 76 -1.10 26.29 -5.53
C CYS A 76 0.13 26.10 -6.43
N HIS A 77 -0.01 26.48 -7.69
CA HIS A 77 1.07 26.49 -8.69
C HIS A 77 1.46 27.91 -9.12
N THR A 78 0.99 28.91 -8.37
CA THR A 78 1.33 30.32 -8.62
C THR A 78 2.60 30.70 -7.84
N PRO A 79 3.64 31.26 -8.48
CA PRO A 79 4.83 31.74 -7.80
C PRO A 79 4.50 32.72 -6.68
N PHE A 80 5.22 32.64 -5.55
CA PHE A 80 4.95 33.45 -4.36
C PHE A 80 4.95 34.95 -4.67
N SER A 81 5.84 35.41 -5.54
CA SER A 81 5.93 36.81 -5.97
C SER A 81 4.66 37.35 -6.65
N LYS A 82 3.80 36.47 -7.16
CA LYS A 82 2.51 36.82 -7.79
C LYS A 82 1.32 36.67 -6.85
N LEU A 83 1.51 36.15 -5.63
CA LEU A 83 0.47 36.05 -4.63
C LEU A 83 0.30 37.39 -3.90
N LYS A 84 -0.94 37.74 -3.59
CA LYS A 84 -1.27 38.95 -2.80
C LYS A 84 -1.65 38.54 -1.38
N LYS A 85 -1.17 39.29 -0.39
CA LYS A 85 -1.53 39.02 1.01
C LYS A 85 -3.03 39.20 1.24
N ILE A 86 -3.59 38.35 2.10
CA ILE A 86 -4.96 38.41 2.62
C ILE A 86 -4.91 38.27 4.13
N MET A 87 -5.86 38.89 4.83
CA MET A 87 -5.99 38.80 6.28
C MET A 87 -7.14 37.86 6.66
N ILE A 88 -7.11 37.33 7.89
CA ILE A 88 -8.17 36.41 8.38
C ILE A 88 -9.56 37.04 8.29
N LYS A 89 -9.68 38.34 8.58
CA LYS A 89 -10.96 39.08 8.51
C LYS A 89 -11.57 39.14 7.11
N ASP A 90 -10.76 38.98 6.05
CA ASP A 90 -11.16 39.05 4.64
C ASP A 90 -11.46 37.67 4.05
N LEU A 91 -11.30 36.60 4.85
CA LEU A 91 -11.57 35.24 4.39
C LEU A 91 -13.07 34.95 4.31
N CYS A 92 -13.42 34.11 3.35
CA CYS A 92 -14.79 33.64 3.13
C CYS A 92 -14.87 32.13 3.31
N LEU A 93 -16.01 31.66 3.85
CA LEU A 93 -16.30 30.24 4.09
C LEU A 93 -16.39 29.45 2.79
N GLU A 94 -15.97 28.20 2.83
CA GLU A 94 -16.00 27.20 1.74
C GLU A 94 -15.41 27.76 0.42
N THR A 95 -14.38 28.60 0.56
CA THR A 95 -13.76 29.37 -0.54
C THR A 95 -12.26 29.18 -0.54
N HIS A 96 -11.71 28.81 -1.70
CA HIS A 96 -10.26 28.86 -1.96
C HIS A 96 -9.88 30.27 -2.43
N HIS A 97 -9.04 30.95 -1.65
CA HIS A 97 -8.63 32.32 -1.95
C HIS A 97 -7.48 32.33 -2.97
N ARG A 98 -7.81 32.00 -4.23
CA ARG A 98 -6.85 31.85 -5.32
C ARG A 98 -6.00 33.11 -5.52
N LYS A 99 -4.69 32.89 -5.82
CA LYS A 99 -3.68 33.98 -5.98
C LYS A 99 -3.51 34.84 -4.72
N ARG A 100 -3.83 34.31 -3.54
CA ARG A 100 -3.64 34.96 -2.25
C ARG A 100 -2.72 34.12 -1.37
N TYR A 101 -2.08 34.76 -0.38
CA TYR A 101 -1.40 34.05 0.69
C TYR A 101 -1.79 34.68 2.04
N LEU A 102 -1.80 33.86 3.06
CA LEU A 102 -2.05 34.25 4.44
C LEU A 102 -0.76 34.06 5.24
N LEU A 103 -0.30 35.13 5.93
CA LEU A 103 0.82 35.06 6.87
C LEU A 103 0.27 34.95 8.27
N ILE A 104 0.61 33.88 8.98
CA ILE A 104 0.11 33.57 10.31
C ILE A 104 1.23 33.10 11.24
N ARG A 105 0.97 33.21 12.53
CA ARG A 105 1.83 32.58 13.54
C ARG A 105 0.99 31.72 14.49
N THR A 106 1.57 30.65 15.00
CA THR A 106 0.92 29.78 16.00
C THR A 106 0.86 30.49 17.36
N VAL A 107 -0.30 30.42 18.01
CA VAL A 107 -0.51 30.92 19.39
C VAL A 107 -0.70 29.79 20.40
N THR A 108 -0.72 28.55 19.92
CA THR A 108 -0.73 27.34 20.75
C THR A 108 0.31 26.36 20.26
N GLN A 109 0.71 25.43 21.12
CA GLN A 109 1.36 24.20 20.67
C GLN A 109 0.38 23.39 19.80
N SER A 110 0.91 22.64 18.85
CA SER A 110 0.07 21.79 18.02
C SER A 110 -0.46 20.58 18.79
N ASP A 111 -1.65 20.15 18.40
CA ASP A 111 -2.20 18.83 18.72
C ASP A 111 -2.32 17.99 17.45
N THR A 112 -2.30 16.65 17.58
CA THR A 112 -2.44 15.72 16.48
C THR A 112 -3.71 14.92 16.64
N MET A 113 -4.57 15.03 15.64
CA MET A 113 -5.76 14.17 15.48
C MET A 113 -5.62 13.41 14.15
N THR A 114 -6.51 13.68 13.20
CA THR A 114 -6.34 13.26 11.79
C THR A 114 -5.48 14.24 10.99
N ALA A 115 -5.27 15.43 11.54
CA ALA A 115 -4.41 16.50 11.04
C ALA A 115 -3.56 17.05 12.19
N VAL A 116 -2.51 17.77 11.87
CA VAL A 116 -1.80 18.65 12.83
C VAL A 116 -2.62 19.92 12.99
N VAL A 117 -3.07 20.20 14.21
CA VAL A 117 -4.01 21.29 14.53
C VAL A 117 -3.37 22.27 15.47
N ALA A 118 -3.47 23.56 15.19
CA ALA A 118 -3.03 24.64 16.07
C ALA A 118 -3.95 25.86 15.93
N ILE A 119 -4.03 26.70 16.95
CA ILE A 119 -4.63 28.02 16.81
C ILE A 119 -3.56 28.97 16.29
N VAL A 120 -3.93 29.75 15.27
CA VAL A 120 -3.05 30.71 14.61
C VAL A 120 -3.68 32.10 14.62
N GLU A 121 -2.82 33.13 14.58
CA GLU A 121 -3.24 34.52 14.45
C GLU A 121 -2.54 35.17 13.26
N ASP A 122 -3.17 36.19 12.68
CA ASP A 122 -2.57 37.11 11.74
C ASP A 122 -2.03 38.35 12.41
N GLU A 123 -1.50 39.31 11.63
CA GLU A 123 -0.89 40.55 12.15
C GLU A 123 -1.91 41.47 12.86
N ASP A 124 -3.19 41.39 12.50
CA ASP A 124 -4.26 42.14 13.14
C ASP A 124 -4.74 41.47 14.46
N GLY A 125 -4.20 40.32 14.81
CA GLY A 125 -4.58 39.54 16.00
C GLY A 125 -5.86 38.72 15.83
N SER A 126 -6.42 38.64 14.61
CA SER A 126 -7.53 37.73 14.30
C SER A 126 -7.05 36.28 14.37
N VAL A 127 -7.87 35.41 14.95
CA VAL A 127 -7.49 34.00 15.17
C VAL A 127 -8.40 33.04 14.44
N LEU A 128 -7.82 31.92 13.97
CA LEU A 128 -8.54 30.76 13.43
C LEU A 128 -7.80 29.48 13.80
N MET A 129 -8.51 28.34 13.69
CA MET A 129 -7.89 27.04 13.75
C MET A 129 -7.21 26.70 12.41
N LEU A 130 -5.97 26.26 12.47
CA LEU A 130 -5.22 25.72 11.33
C LEU A 130 -5.24 24.19 11.39
N GLN A 131 -5.53 23.52 10.27
CA GLN A 131 -5.51 22.08 10.11
C GLN A 131 -4.59 21.71 8.94
N LEU A 132 -3.44 21.11 9.25
CA LEU A 132 -2.45 20.66 8.28
C LEU A 132 -2.56 19.14 8.12
N TYR A 133 -3.06 18.70 6.96
CA TYR A 133 -3.16 17.28 6.60
C TYR A 133 -1.88 16.79 5.94
N ASN A 134 -1.67 15.48 5.93
CA ASN A 134 -0.58 14.78 5.25
C ASN A 134 0.84 15.17 5.69
N GLN A 135 0.96 15.84 6.83
CA GLN A 135 2.23 16.32 7.37
C GLN A 135 3.12 15.18 7.86
N GLU A 136 4.42 15.47 7.93
CA GLU A 136 5.41 14.53 8.46
C GLU A 136 5.09 14.15 9.92
N GLN A 137 5.42 12.92 10.27
CA GLN A 137 5.19 12.40 11.62
C GLN A 137 5.94 13.22 12.68
N GLU A 138 7.08 13.82 12.30
CA GLU A 138 7.83 14.76 13.15
C GLU A 138 7.04 16.03 13.45
N LEU A 139 6.27 16.55 12.48
CA LEU A 139 5.35 17.66 12.69
C LEU A 139 4.09 17.26 13.46
N SER A 140 3.71 15.97 13.39
CA SER A 140 2.58 15.42 14.14
C SER A 140 2.94 15.10 15.60
N ASN A 141 4.22 15.01 15.95
CA ASN A 141 4.63 14.91 17.35
C ASN A 141 4.37 16.26 18.05
N ALA A 142 3.75 16.21 19.22
CA ALA A 142 3.17 17.34 19.97
C ALA A 142 4.10 18.55 20.28
N HIS A 143 5.31 18.57 19.75
CA HIS A 143 6.30 19.62 20.02
C HIS A 143 6.93 20.26 18.78
N SER A 144 6.53 19.85 17.57
CA SER A 144 7.19 20.28 16.34
C SER A 144 6.63 21.57 15.73
N LEU A 145 5.36 21.86 15.95
CA LEU A 145 4.78 23.17 15.65
C LEU A 145 4.64 23.95 16.97
N ARG A 146 5.71 24.64 17.35
CA ARG A 146 5.80 25.38 18.62
C ARG A 146 5.00 26.68 18.53
N GLU A 147 4.55 27.18 19.68
CA GLU A 147 4.03 28.54 19.79
C GLU A 147 5.04 29.57 19.22
N GLY A 148 4.54 30.54 18.47
CA GLY A 148 5.35 31.54 17.78
C GLY A 148 5.89 31.10 16.42
N THR A 149 5.63 29.89 15.94
CA THR A 149 6.05 29.47 14.59
C THR A 149 5.30 30.26 13.53
N VAL A 150 6.03 30.93 12.62
CA VAL A 150 5.46 31.70 11.52
C VAL A 150 5.31 30.85 10.27
N LEU A 151 4.16 30.95 9.62
CA LEU A 151 3.78 30.17 8.45
C LEU A 151 3.18 31.07 7.37
N VAL A 152 3.45 30.72 6.12
CA VAL A 152 2.69 31.18 4.96
C VAL A 152 1.80 30.05 4.50
N VAL A 153 0.50 30.32 4.37
CA VAL A 153 -0.46 29.43 3.71
C VAL A 153 -0.81 30.03 2.35
N LYS A 154 -0.48 29.31 1.27
CA LYS A 154 -0.79 29.72 -0.09
C LYS A 154 -2.23 29.31 -0.43
N GLU A 155 -2.97 30.21 -1.08
CA GLU A 155 -4.35 29.98 -1.51
C GLU A 155 -5.26 29.38 -0.41
N PRO A 156 -5.35 30.01 0.78
CA PRO A 156 -6.00 29.42 1.94
C PRO A 156 -7.45 29.01 1.67
N TYR A 157 -7.81 27.82 2.15
CA TYR A 157 -9.16 27.29 2.11
C TYR A 157 -9.77 27.32 3.51
N VAL A 158 -10.86 28.05 3.67
CA VAL A 158 -11.61 28.13 4.93
C VAL A 158 -12.79 27.20 4.90
N LYS A 159 -12.77 26.22 5.79
CA LYS A 159 -13.78 25.17 5.86
C LYS A 159 -14.61 25.29 7.13
N VAL A 160 -15.92 25.00 7.00
CA VAL A 160 -16.80 24.72 8.15
C VAL A 160 -16.44 23.33 8.69
N MET A 161 -16.15 23.25 9.98
CA MET A 161 -15.77 22.02 10.67
C MET A 161 -17.00 21.24 11.16
N ALA A 162 -16.79 20.01 11.63
CA ALA A 162 -17.87 19.14 12.08
C ALA A 162 -18.62 19.68 13.31
N ASP A 163 -17.96 20.50 14.13
CA ASP A 163 -18.52 21.18 15.31
C ASP A 163 -19.20 22.52 14.98
N GLY A 164 -19.24 22.91 13.70
CA GLY A 164 -19.82 24.16 13.22
C GLY A 164 -18.88 25.37 13.30
N ASP A 165 -17.68 25.22 13.82
CA ASP A 165 -16.63 26.23 13.79
C ASP A 165 -15.95 26.32 12.42
N TYR A 166 -15.08 27.32 12.24
CA TYR A 166 -14.36 27.55 11.00
C TYR A 166 -12.87 27.31 11.18
N GLY A 167 -12.22 26.81 10.16
CA GLY A 167 -10.77 26.59 10.20
C GLY A 167 -10.15 26.63 8.81
N ILE A 168 -8.87 26.94 8.78
CA ILE A 168 -8.05 26.87 7.57
C ILE A 168 -7.62 25.43 7.40
N ARG A 169 -7.97 24.82 6.27
CA ARG A 169 -7.58 23.47 5.90
C ARG A 169 -6.50 23.51 4.81
N VAL A 170 -5.42 22.75 5.01
CA VAL A 170 -4.35 22.59 4.03
C VAL A 170 -4.12 21.11 3.80
N ASP A 171 -4.38 20.63 2.59
CA ASP A 171 -4.19 19.22 2.19
C ASP A 171 -2.89 19.00 1.42
N HIS A 172 -2.42 20.02 0.67
CA HIS A 172 -1.20 19.94 -0.13
C HIS A 172 0.02 20.43 0.65
N LEU A 173 1.08 19.64 0.66
CA LEU A 173 2.33 19.98 1.37
C LEU A 173 3.00 21.25 0.81
N SER A 174 2.88 21.48 -0.50
CA SER A 174 3.44 22.66 -1.19
C SER A 174 2.74 23.97 -0.85
N ASP A 175 1.53 23.92 -0.26
CA ASP A 175 0.71 25.11 0.02
C ASP A 175 1.01 25.72 1.40
N VAL A 176 1.89 25.12 2.19
CA VAL A 176 2.36 25.65 3.45
C VAL A 176 3.88 25.80 3.43
N SER A 177 4.37 26.95 3.89
CA SER A 177 5.79 27.22 4.05
C SER A 177 6.08 27.77 5.44
N PHE A 178 7.12 27.25 6.09
CA PHE A 178 7.59 27.73 7.37
C PHE A 178 8.52 28.91 7.13
N VAL A 179 8.24 30.01 7.80
CA VAL A 179 8.99 31.25 7.65
C VAL A 179 9.95 31.40 8.82
N PRO A 180 11.27 31.46 8.59
CA PRO A 180 12.24 31.65 9.67
C PRO A 180 12.08 33.04 10.33
N ASP A 181 12.39 33.15 11.62
CA ASP A 181 12.27 34.41 12.42
C ASP A 181 13.03 35.59 11.82
N PHE A 182 14.09 35.32 11.06
CA PHE A 182 14.93 36.36 10.40
C PHE A 182 14.43 36.77 9.01
N ASP A 183 13.37 36.10 8.47
CA ASP A 183 12.84 36.43 7.15
C ASP A 183 12.20 37.84 7.15
N LYS A 184 12.33 38.52 6.00
CA LYS A 184 11.75 39.88 5.82
C LYS A 184 10.22 39.88 5.88
N LEU A 185 9.57 38.76 5.58
CA LEU A 185 8.13 38.61 5.68
C LEU A 185 7.62 38.65 7.13
N VAL A 186 8.48 38.32 8.11
CA VAL A 186 8.07 38.28 9.53
C VAL A 186 7.94 39.69 10.06
N PRO A 187 6.75 40.09 10.57
CA PRO A 187 6.53 41.40 11.17
C PRO A 187 7.49 41.67 12.34
N LEU A 188 7.90 42.90 12.52
CA LEU A 188 8.81 43.31 13.63
C LEU A 188 8.24 42.94 15.01
N SER A 189 6.90 43.01 15.17
CA SER A 189 6.22 42.65 16.42
C SER A 189 6.29 41.13 16.74
N TRP A 190 6.56 40.28 15.75
CA TRP A 190 6.68 38.83 15.91
C TRP A 190 8.12 38.36 16.05
N ARG A 191 9.10 39.20 15.68
CA ARG A 191 10.53 38.85 15.81
C ARG A 191 10.93 38.77 17.26
N LYS A 192 11.60 37.71 17.65
CA LYS A 192 12.29 37.64 18.93
C LYS A 192 13.36 38.75 18.93
N ARG A 193 13.51 39.50 20.04
CA ARG A 193 14.56 40.51 20.21
C ARG A 193 15.93 39.80 20.23
N VAL A 194 16.45 39.49 19.05
CA VAL A 194 17.84 39.07 18.88
C VAL A 194 18.55 40.31 18.33
N THR A 195 19.61 40.74 19.00
CA THR A 195 20.56 41.74 18.47
C THR A 195 21.04 41.22 17.11
N GLN A 196 20.56 41.84 16.02
CA GLN A 196 21.07 41.58 14.68
C GLN A 196 22.50 42.14 14.64
N ALA A 197 23.50 41.36 15.05
CA ALA A 197 24.80 41.42 14.43
C ALA A 197 24.64 40.82 13.03
N ASP A 198 25.20 41.44 12.00
CA ASP A 198 25.30 40.85 10.66
C ASP A 198 26.03 39.53 10.80
N GLU A 199 25.26 38.43 10.76
CA GLU A 199 25.83 37.07 10.96
C GLU A 199 26.58 36.70 9.69
N ASP A 200 27.85 36.44 9.83
CA ASP A 200 28.70 35.97 8.74
C ASP A 200 28.42 34.50 8.40
N ALA A 201 28.96 34.05 7.29
CA ALA A 201 28.80 32.69 6.83
C ALA A 201 29.28 31.65 7.86
N SER A 202 30.27 31.95 8.67
CA SER A 202 30.82 31.05 9.69
C SER A 202 29.85 30.87 10.86
N SER A 203 29.21 31.96 11.28
CA SER A 203 28.19 31.98 12.33
C SER A 203 26.98 31.12 11.93
N TRP A 204 26.46 31.33 10.69
CA TRP A 204 25.37 30.50 10.15
C TRP A 204 25.72 29.00 10.10
N LYS A 205 26.93 28.65 9.67
CA LYS A 205 27.41 27.27 9.67
C LYS A 205 27.46 26.67 11.08
N THR A 206 27.89 27.45 12.08
CA THR A 206 27.95 26.99 13.47
C THR A 206 26.56 26.71 14.01
N LYS A 207 25.61 27.64 13.83
CA LYS A 207 24.20 27.43 14.18
C LYS A 207 23.60 26.21 13.50
N GLY A 208 23.91 26.02 12.20
CA GLY A 208 23.48 24.82 11.48
C GLY A 208 23.96 23.53 12.12
N SER A 209 25.21 23.52 12.62
CA SER A 209 25.76 22.36 13.31
C SER A 209 25.12 22.12 14.69
N GLU A 210 24.76 23.17 15.40
CA GLU A 210 24.03 23.10 16.67
C GLU A 210 22.64 22.49 16.47
N HIS A 211 21.86 22.98 15.49
CA HIS A 211 20.56 22.42 15.14
C HIS A 211 20.67 20.96 14.69
N PHE A 212 21.68 20.63 13.88
CA PHE A 212 21.92 19.25 13.44
C PHE A 212 22.13 18.31 14.63
N ASN A 213 22.96 18.71 15.61
CA ASN A 213 23.25 17.94 16.81
C ASN A 213 22.02 17.75 17.72
N GLN A 214 21.06 18.70 17.66
CA GLN A 214 19.77 18.62 18.35
C GLN A 214 18.74 17.75 17.58
N GLY A 215 19.08 17.26 16.38
CA GLY A 215 18.15 16.52 15.52
C GLY A 215 17.17 17.41 14.74
N ASP A 216 17.28 18.74 14.85
CA ASP A 216 16.47 19.69 14.10
C ASP A 216 17.07 19.90 12.70
N TYR A 217 16.90 18.89 11.86
CA TYR A 217 17.46 18.90 10.50
C TYR A 217 16.86 19.99 9.60
N ARG A 218 15.62 20.42 9.85
CA ARG A 218 14.99 21.52 9.11
C ARG A 218 15.73 22.84 9.35
N SER A 219 15.92 23.22 10.59
CA SER A 219 16.65 24.44 10.95
C SER A 219 18.13 24.35 10.53
N ALA A 220 18.74 23.17 10.63
CA ALA A 220 20.09 22.94 10.15
C ALA A 220 20.22 23.21 8.63
N ILE A 221 19.30 22.70 7.81
CA ILE A 221 19.24 22.91 6.35
C ILE A 221 19.12 24.42 6.05
N LEU A 222 18.24 25.12 6.77
CA LEU A 222 18.07 26.57 6.61
C LEU A 222 19.35 27.34 6.93
N CYS A 223 20.00 27.03 8.04
CA CYS A 223 21.26 27.69 8.45
C CYS A 223 22.40 27.43 7.45
N TYR A 224 22.56 26.19 6.99
CA TYR A 224 23.56 25.89 5.96
C TYR A 224 23.24 26.55 4.61
N SER A 225 21.97 26.71 4.26
CA SER A 225 21.57 27.47 3.07
C SER A 225 21.94 28.95 3.22
N LYS A 226 21.72 29.56 4.40
CA LYS A 226 22.17 30.91 4.70
C LYS A 226 23.69 31.07 4.69
N THR A 227 24.42 30.03 5.12
CA THR A 227 25.87 29.98 4.95
C THR A 227 26.26 30.18 3.49
N LEU A 228 25.59 29.46 2.57
CA LEU A 228 25.86 29.52 1.13
C LEU A 228 25.44 30.86 0.51
N ASP A 229 24.35 31.46 0.98
CA ASP A 229 23.85 32.78 0.53
C ASP A 229 24.77 33.93 0.96
N ALA A 230 25.54 33.76 2.05
CA ALA A 230 26.43 34.80 2.63
C ALA A 230 27.81 34.87 1.92
N HIS A 231 27.94 34.37 0.70
CA HIS A 231 29.18 34.39 -0.09
C HIS A 231 30.43 33.88 0.66
N PRO A 232 30.42 32.64 1.16
CA PRO A 232 31.51 32.04 1.94
C PRO A 232 32.75 31.76 1.09
N SER A 233 33.89 31.47 1.77
CA SER A 233 35.07 30.93 1.08
C SER A 233 34.80 29.58 0.40
N PRO A 234 35.56 29.20 -0.63
CA PRO A 234 35.37 27.89 -1.31
C PRO A 234 35.38 26.70 -0.37
N GLU A 235 36.24 26.70 0.65
CA GLU A 235 36.34 25.64 1.65
C GLU A 235 35.09 25.59 2.53
N LEU A 236 34.53 26.75 2.86
CA LEU A 236 33.31 26.85 3.64
C LEU A 236 32.07 26.42 2.80
N VAL A 237 32.07 26.69 1.48
CA VAL A 237 31.06 26.18 0.53
C VAL A 237 31.01 24.66 0.59
N VAL A 238 32.17 24.00 0.40
CA VAL A 238 32.26 22.53 0.43
C VAL A 238 31.78 21.99 1.79
N THR A 239 32.22 22.61 2.89
CA THR A 239 31.81 22.17 4.23
C THR A 239 30.32 22.34 4.47
N ALA A 240 29.73 23.47 4.06
CA ALA A 240 28.31 23.74 4.21
C ALA A 240 27.46 22.79 3.37
N GLN A 241 27.84 22.56 2.11
CA GLN A 241 27.15 21.60 1.22
C GLN A 241 27.22 20.18 1.78
N LEU A 242 28.39 19.72 2.23
CA LEU A 242 28.50 18.41 2.87
C LEU A 242 27.58 18.29 4.10
N ASN A 243 27.57 19.26 4.99
CA ASN A 243 26.72 19.21 6.19
C ASN A 243 25.23 19.31 5.86
N ARG A 244 24.86 20.13 4.86
CA ARG A 244 23.49 20.20 4.38
C ARG A 244 23.05 18.89 3.74
N ALA A 245 23.91 18.26 2.93
CA ALA A 245 23.67 16.95 2.37
C ALA A 245 23.42 15.87 3.44
N LEU A 246 24.19 15.88 4.53
CA LEU A 246 23.93 14.98 5.65
C LEU A 246 22.59 15.26 6.33
N SER A 247 22.23 16.53 6.49
CA SER A 247 20.92 16.92 7.03
C SER A 247 19.77 16.49 6.11
N PHE A 248 19.96 16.59 4.78
CA PHE A 248 19.03 16.07 3.79
C PHE A 248 18.88 14.54 3.88
N LEU A 249 19.99 13.80 4.01
CA LEU A 249 19.94 12.34 4.19
C LEU A 249 19.14 11.95 5.45
N LYS A 250 19.37 12.65 6.57
CA LYS A 250 18.67 12.39 7.83
C LYS A 250 17.19 12.73 7.78
N SER A 251 16.78 13.69 6.94
CA SER A 251 15.38 14.09 6.71
C SER A 251 14.73 13.42 5.50
N TYR A 252 15.35 12.35 4.94
CA TYR A 252 14.84 11.57 3.79
C TYR A 252 14.69 12.37 2.49
N ARG A 253 15.45 13.44 2.30
CA ARG A 253 15.49 14.30 1.10
C ARG A 253 16.68 13.91 0.21
N PHE A 254 16.60 12.73 -0.39
CA PHE A 254 17.74 12.09 -1.06
C PHE A 254 18.16 12.81 -2.35
N ASP A 255 17.21 13.35 -3.13
CA ASP A 255 17.51 14.12 -4.33
C ASP A 255 18.29 15.40 -4.00
N ALA A 256 17.89 16.11 -2.94
CA ALA A 256 18.58 17.30 -2.50
C ALA A 256 19.97 16.98 -1.94
N ALA A 257 20.10 15.86 -1.22
CA ALA A 257 21.41 15.38 -0.76
C ALA A 257 22.34 15.05 -1.94
N LEU A 258 21.81 14.37 -2.96
CA LEU A 258 22.55 14.00 -4.16
C LEU A 258 23.06 15.24 -4.90
N LYS A 259 22.20 16.26 -5.07
CA LYS A 259 22.57 17.53 -5.70
C LYS A 259 23.73 18.24 -4.97
N ASP A 260 23.67 18.34 -3.63
CA ASP A 260 24.73 18.98 -2.87
C ASP A 260 26.06 18.22 -2.96
N VAL A 261 26.04 16.90 -2.87
CA VAL A 261 27.30 16.12 -2.95
C VAL A 261 27.88 16.08 -4.36
N GLU A 262 27.05 16.12 -5.40
CA GLU A 262 27.51 16.24 -6.78
C GLU A 262 28.23 17.57 -7.02
N ASN A 263 27.71 18.69 -6.48
CA ASN A 263 28.39 19.97 -6.52
C ASN A 263 29.76 19.91 -5.82
N VAL A 264 29.85 19.25 -4.65
CA VAL A 264 31.12 19.07 -3.94
C VAL A 264 32.11 18.24 -4.79
N LEU A 265 31.64 17.17 -5.41
CA LEU A 265 32.50 16.27 -6.22
C LEU A 265 32.99 16.92 -7.52
N GLN A 266 32.32 17.96 -8.03
CA GLN A 266 32.84 18.76 -9.15
C GLN A 266 34.10 19.56 -8.75
N VAL A 267 34.23 19.95 -7.47
CA VAL A 267 35.38 20.72 -6.98
C VAL A 267 36.43 19.82 -6.34
N SER A 268 36.01 18.73 -5.72
CA SER A 268 36.87 17.74 -5.02
C SER A 268 36.38 16.32 -5.37
N GLU A 269 36.78 15.85 -6.54
CA GLU A 269 36.31 14.61 -7.17
C GLU A 269 36.42 13.38 -6.25
N LEU A 270 37.44 13.34 -5.40
CA LEU A 270 37.73 12.23 -4.49
C LEU A 270 37.39 12.53 -3.03
N SER A 271 36.49 13.49 -2.76
CA SER A 271 36.05 13.75 -1.38
C SER A 271 35.44 12.50 -0.74
N GLU A 272 36.11 11.93 0.28
CA GLU A 272 35.62 10.74 0.99
C GLU A 272 34.19 10.90 1.51
N LYS A 273 33.92 12.01 2.22
CA LYS A 273 32.58 12.32 2.73
C LYS A 273 31.57 12.55 1.60
N GLY A 274 32.01 13.17 0.50
CA GLY A 274 31.19 13.37 -0.70
C GLY A 274 30.77 12.05 -1.33
N LEU A 275 31.73 11.17 -1.64
CA LEU A 275 31.48 9.85 -2.21
C LEU A 275 30.59 9.00 -1.31
N PHE A 276 30.87 8.96 0.00
CA PHE A 276 30.06 8.18 0.94
C PHE A 276 28.60 8.64 0.99
N ARG A 277 28.35 9.94 1.07
CA ARG A 277 26.99 10.52 1.09
C ARG A 277 26.27 10.36 -0.25
N LYS A 278 27.01 10.46 -1.37
CA LYS A 278 26.49 10.14 -2.72
C LYS A 278 25.98 8.70 -2.77
N ALA A 279 26.81 7.74 -2.38
CA ALA A 279 26.45 6.34 -2.40
C ALA A 279 25.25 6.05 -1.49
N GLN A 280 25.16 6.69 -0.31
CA GLN A 280 24.00 6.59 0.57
C GLN A 280 22.72 7.16 -0.06
N ALA A 281 22.78 8.33 -0.70
CA ALA A 281 21.61 8.92 -1.38
C ALA A 281 21.11 8.03 -2.52
N LEU A 282 22.02 7.54 -3.37
CA LEU A 282 21.73 6.61 -4.44
C LEU A 282 21.09 5.31 -3.95
N TYR A 283 21.62 4.76 -2.85
CA TYR A 283 21.06 3.57 -2.20
C TYR A 283 19.61 3.78 -1.78
N GLN A 284 19.31 4.90 -1.14
CA GLN A 284 17.97 5.21 -0.66
C GLN A 284 16.98 5.48 -1.81
N LEU A 285 17.46 6.03 -2.94
CA LEU A 285 16.73 6.16 -4.19
C LEU A 285 16.61 4.83 -4.96
N ARG A 286 17.16 3.72 -4.43
CA ARG A 286 17.21 2.38 -5.05
C ARG A 286 18.00 2.32 -6.37
N ARG A 287 18.90 3.26 -6.59
CA ARG A 287 19.87 3.28 -7.68
C ARG A 287 21.09 2.45 -7.28
N PHE A 288 20.85 1.13 -7.05
CA PHE A 288 21.87 0.25 -6.42
C PHE A 288 23.12 0.10 -7.26
N LYS A 289 23.00 0.05 -8.59
CA LYS A 289 24.15 -0.02 -9.49
C LYS A 289 25.08 1.17 -9.29
N GLU A 290 24.57 2.38 -9.36
CA GLU A 290 25.33 3.61 -9.19
C GLU A 290 25.89 3.76 -7.76
N SER A 291 25.14 3.29 -6.75
CA SER A 291 25.60 3.22 -5.39
C SER A 291 26.84 2.28 -5.27
N CYS A 292 26.79 1.10 -5.90
CA CYS A 292 27.92 0.16 -5.94
C CYS A 292 29.13 0.75 -6.67
N GLU A 293 28.94 1.38 -7.81
CA GLU A 293 29.99 2.06 -8.57
C GLU A 293 30.67 3.15 -7.72
N THR A 294 29.88 3.96 -7.01
CA THR A 294 30.40 5.00 -6.10
C THR A 294 31.15 4.39 -4.92
N HIS A 295 30.64 3.31 -4.32
CA HIS A 295 31.33 2.59 -3.24
C HIS A 295 32.62 1.89 -3.70
N ALA A 296 32.68 1.43 -4.94
CA ALA A 296 33.90 0.84 -5.50
C ALA A 296 35.03 1.88 -5.56
N ILE A 297 34.74 3.10 -6.04
CA ILE A 297 35.70 4.22 -6.02
C ILE A 297 36.13 4.53 -4.58
N LEU A 298 35.18 4.55 -3.65
CA LEU A 298 35.46 4.84 -2.24
C LEU A 298 36.36 3.77 -1.62
N ALA A 299 36.10 2.49 -1.86
CA ALA A 299 36.91 1.38 -1.36
C ALA A 299 38.34 1.35 -1.93
N GLU A 300 38.49 1.74 -3.20
CA GLU A 300 39.82 1.86 -3.83
C GLU A 300 40.66 2.99 -3.21
N LYS A 301 40.04 4.16 -2.98
CA LYS A 301 40.77 5.35 -2.51
C LYS A 301 40.88 5.44 -0.99
N TYR A 302 39.97 4.84 -0.26
CA TYR A 302 39.86 4.90 1.20
C TYR A 302 39.64 3.49 1.80
N PRO A 303 40.58 2.55 1.64
CA PRO A 303 40.40 1.16 2.05
C PRO A 303 40.19 0.97 3.56
N ASP A 304 40.60 1.93 4.39
CA ASP A 304 40.44 1.90 5.85
C ASP A 304 39.02 2.29 6.30
N ASN A 305 38.16 2.75 5.39
CA ASN A 305 36.79 3.08 5.73
C ASN A 305 35.92 1.81 5.83
N THR A 306 35.91 1.20 7.02
CA THR A 306 35.16 -0.03 7.29
C THR A 306 33.63 0.13 7.13
N GLN A 307 33.11 1.32 7.40
CA GLN A 307 31.68 1.62 7.21
C GLN A 307 31.33 1.61 5.72
N ALA A 308 32.19 2.18 4.87
CA ALA A 308 31.96 2.16 3.42
C ALA A 308 31.99 0.72 2.87
N THR A 309 32.91 -0.12 3.35
CA THR A 309 32.97 -1.53 2.96
C THR A 309 31.71 -2.30 3.34
N HIS A 310 31.17 -2.06 4.54
CA HIS A 310 29.90 -2.64 4.99
C HIS A 310 28.73 -2.20 4.10
N GLU A 311 28.59 -0.89 3.83
CA GLU A 311 27.52 -0.38 2.98
C GLU A 311 27.67 -0.83 1.52
N TYR A 312 28.90 -0.98 1.02
CA TYR A 312 29.17 -1.56 -0.31
C TYR A 312 28.69 -3.01 -0.41
N SER A 313 29.00 -3.84 0.58
CA SER A 313 28.51 -5.22 0.65
C SER A 313 26.98 -5.27 0.68
N ARG A 314 26.35 -4.36 1.43
CA ARG A 314 24.91 -4.22 1.51
C ARG A 314 24.31 -3.80 0.16
N ALA A 315 24.87 -2.81 -0.52
CA ALA A 315 24.42 -2.35 -1.83
C ALA A 315 24.57 -3.46 -2.90
N SER A 316 25.70 -4.17 -2.89
CA SER A 316 25.97 -5.29 -3.80
C SER A 316 24.94 -6.42 -3.62
N ALA A 317 24.56 -6.74 -2.39
CA ALA A 317 23.52 -7.73 -2.14
C ALA A 317 22.16 -7.31 -2.72
N ARG A 318 21.80 -6.02 -2.64
CA ARG A 318 20.56 -5.48 -3.26
C ARG A 318 20.63 -5.49 -4.78
N LEU A 319 21.79 -5.18 -5.35
CA LEU A 319 22.00 -5.25 -6.79
C LEU A 319 21.85 -6.70 -7.31
N VAL A 320 22.42 -7.68 -6.61
CA VAL A 320 22.25 -9.11 -6.95
C VAL A 320 20.79 -9.53 -6.91
N GLU A 321 20.04 -9.10 -5.86
CA GLU A 321 18.59 -9.35 -5.80
C GLU A 321 17.86 -8.72 -7.00
N GLN A 322 18.18 -7.46 -7.34
CA GLN A 322 17.57 -6.72 -8.44
C GLN A 322 17.86 -7.37 -9.80
N ASP A 323 19.07 -7.86 -10.04
CA ASP A 323 19.46 -8.38 -11.34
C ASP A 323 19.08 -9.85 -11.54
N SER A 324 19.05 -10.65 -10.47
CA SER A 324 18.88 -12.10 -10.58
C SER A 324 17.57 -12.67 -10.03
N GLY A 325 16.81 -11.89 -9.24
CA GLY A 325 15.61 -12.38 -8.55
C GLY A 325 15.90 -13.46 -7.49
N LYS A 326 17.15 -13.61 -7.06
CA LYS A 326 17.53 -14.58 -6.03
C LYS A 326 17.35 -13.99 -4.65
N TYR A 327 16.37 -14.50 -3.92
CA TYR A 327 16.04 -14.08 -2.55
C TYR A 327 16.14 -15.25 -1.58
N GLU A 328 16.56 -14.97 -0.36
CA GLU A 328 16.48 -15.88 0.78
C GLU A 328 15.14 -15.65 1.50
N PHE A 329 14.05 -16.20 0.97
CA PHE A 329 12.68 -15.92 1.46
C PHE A 329 12.48 -16.26 2.93
N ARG A 330 13.06 -17.35 3.42
CA ARG A 330 13.01 -17.73 4.84
C ARG A 330 13.63 -16.67 5.73
N LYS A 331 14.76 -16.07 5.30
CA LYS A 331 15.42 -14.98 6.01
C LYS A 331 14.57 -13.72 6.00
N MET A 332 13.95 -13.39 4.86
CA MET A 332 13.01 -12.27 4.74
C MET A 332 11.83 -12.41 5.71
N ILE A 333 11.26 -13.60 5.84
CA ILE A 333 10.17 -13.88 6.80
C ILE A 333 10.64 -13.63 8.25
N LEU A 334 11.85 -14.09 8.59
CA LEU A 334 12.41 -13.88 9.94
C LEU A 334 12.71 -12.41 10.23
N GLU A 335 13.19 -11.66 9.25
CA GLU A 335 13.43 -10.21 9.37
C GLU A 335 12.12 -9.44 9.52
N ALA A 336 11.12 -9.74 8.69
CA ALA A 336 9.81 -9.07 8.76
C ALA A 336 9.11 -9.28 10.12
N LYS A 337 9.30 -10.45 10.75
CA LYS A 337 8.78 -10.72 12.11
C LYS A 337 9.45 -9.92 13.21
N LYS A 338 10.70 -9.51 13.00
CA LYS A 338 11.49 -8.75 14.00
C LYS A 338 11.32 -7.24 13.87
N ARG A 339 10.76 -6.75 12.77
CA ARG A 339 10.65 -5.32 12.46
C ARG A 339 9.23 -4.83 12.60
N GLN A 340 9.07 -3.67 13.21
CA GLN A 340 7.82 -2.92 13.24
C GLN A 340 8.09 -1.46 12.86
N PRO A 341 7.53 -0.98 11.75
CA PRO A 341 6.80 -1.73 10.72
C PRO A 341 7.70 -2.70 9.93
N PRO A 342 7.15 -3.75 9.31
CA PRO A 342 7.90 -4.81 8.62
C PRO A 342 8.42 -4.35 7.26
N ARG A 343 9.25 -3.32 7.25
CA ARG A 343 9.92 -2.78 6.07
C ARG A 343 11.23 -3.49 5.85
N LEU A 344 11.29 -4.31 4.80
CA LEU A 344 12.47 -5.11 4.47
C LEU A 344 13.45 -4.28 3.63
N ASP A 345 14.73 -4.47 3.89
CA ASP A 345 15.80 -3.89 3.10
C ASP A 345 16.19 -4.84 1.96
N ARG A 346 15.42 -4.78 0.86
CA ARG A 346 15.56 -5.67 -0.30
C ARG A 346 15.50 -4.90 -1.61
N GLY A 347 16.15 -5.43 -2.64
CA GLY A 347 16.05 -4.96 -4.02
C GLY A 347 14.71 -5.34 -4.64
N THR A 348 14.32 -4.63 -5.69
CA THR A 348 13.19 -4.99 -6.55
C THR A 348 13.72 -5.72 -7.78
N TYR A 349 13.26 -6.93 -8.01
CA TYR A 349 13.52 -7.70 -9.23
C TYR A 349 12.33 -7.61 -10.16
N ILE A 350 12.58 -7.22 -11.39
CA ILE A 350 11.61 -7.28 -12.48
C ILE A 350 12.13 -8.31 -13.47
N GLY A 351 11.41 -9.42 -13.59
CA GLY A 351 11.78 -10.55 -14.43
C GLY A 351 11.34 -10.39 -15.89
N PRO A 352 10.93 -11.46 -16.57
CA PRO A 352 10.63 -11.45 -18.00
C PRO A 352 9.27 -10.81 -18.28
N VAL A 353 9.08 -9.56 -17.89
CA VAL A 353 7.82 -8.82 -18.04
C VAL A 353 8.06 -7.41 -18.55
N THR A 354 7.08 -6.87 -19.28
CA THR A 354 7.13 -5.50 -19.79
C THR A 354 5.72 -4.89 -19.85
N VAL A 355 5.62 -3.57 -19.69
CA VAL A 355 4.37 -2.83 -19.85
C VAL A 355 4.10 -2.57 -21.31
N LYS A 356 2.89 -2.89 -21.78
CA LYS A 356 2.43 -2.63 -23.16
C LYS A 356 1.02 -2.08 -23.17
N GLN A 357 0.65 -1.43 -24.25
CA GLN A 357 -0.71 -1.03 -24.52
C GLN A 357 -1.58 -2.25 -24.83
N THR A 358 -2.74 -2.36 -24.19
CA THR A 358 -3.76 -3.37 -24.51
C THR A 358 -4.77 -2.82 -25.50
N GLN A 359 -5.57 -3.70 -26.10
CA GLN A 359 -6.61 -3.28 -27.06
C GLN A 359 -7.80 -2.55 -26.40
N SER A 360 -8.12 -2.85 -25.15
CA SER A 360 -9.38 -2.42 -24.51
C SER A 360 -9.24 -1.92 -23.07
N HIS A 361 -8.11 -2.17 -22.40
CA HIS A 361 -7.96 -1.91 -20.95
C HIS A 361 -6.83 -0.93 -20.62
N GLY A 362 -6.41 -0.09 -21.57
CA GLY A 362 -5.29 0.81 -21.41
C GLY A 362 -3.95 0.05 -21.43
N ARG A 363 -3.10 0.24 -20.42
CA ARG A 363 -1.82 -0.49 -20.33
C ARG A 363 -1.99 -1.76 -19.52
N GLY A 364 -1.18 -2.77 -19.85
CA GLY A 364 -1.10 -4.05 -19.15
C GLY A 364 0.33 -4.54 -19.04
N LEU A 365 0.56 -5.52 -18.18
CA LEU A 365 1.86 -6.18 -18.03
C LEU A 365 1.87 -7.48 -18.86
N PHE A 366 2.93 -7.69 -19.64
CA PHE A 366 3.06 -8.83 -20.57
C PHE A 366 4.36 -9.58 -20.33
N THR A 367 4.34 -10.90 -20.54
CA THR A 367 5.55 -11.71 -20.59
C THR A 367 6.42 -11.34 -21.78
N THR A 368 7.74 -11.29 -21.63
CA THR A 368 8.71 -11.08 -22.73
C THR A 368 9.23 -12.40 -23.31
N GLU A 369 9.16 -13.47 -22.54
CA GLU A 369 9.53 -14.83 -22.92
C GLU A 369 8.53 -15.84 -22.35
N ALA A 370 8.64 -17.12 -22.73
CA ALA A 370 7.81 -18.17 -22.17
C ALA A 370 8.20 -18.44 -20.72
N VAL A 371 7.19 -18.58 -19.84
CA VAL A 371 7.37 -18.89 -18.42
C VAL A 371 6.49 -20.08 -18.04
N THR A 372 6.91 -20.83 -17.01
CA THR A 372 6.20 -21.99 -16.49
C THR A 372 5.50 -21.68 -15.17
N ALA A 373 4.54 -22.53 -14.79
CA ALA A 373 3.85 -22.41 -13.51
C ALA A 373 4.83 -22.40 -12.33
N GLY A 374 4.75 -21.38 -11.49
CA GLY A 374 5.63 -21.17 -10.34
C GLY A 374 6.82 -20.24 -10.60
N ASP A 375 7.10 -19.89 -11.86
CA ASP A 375 8.18 -18.95 -12.18
C ASP A 375 7.92 -17.56 -11.57
N LEU A 376 9.00 -16.93 -11.14
CA LEU A 376 8.96 -15.58 -10.57
C LEU A 376 8.86 -14.55 -11.68
N LEU A 377 7.74 -13.87 -11.76
CA LEU A 377 7.54 -12.77 -12.72
C LEU A 377 8.22 -11.51 -12.22
N PHE A 378 8.04 -11.19 -10.93
CA PHE A 378 8.78 -10.14 -10.24
C PHE A 378 8.65 -10.27 -8.71
N CYS A 379 9.57 -9.64 -7.99
CA CYS A 379 9.52 -9.44 -6.55
C CYS A 379 9.76 -7.96 -6.27
N GLU A 380 8.70 -7.25 -5.94
CA GLU A 380 8.69 -5.78 -5.89
C GLU A 380 8.57 -5.27 -4.46
N LYS A 381 9.46 -4.37 -4.09
CA LYS A 381 9.36 -3.58 -2.87
C LYS A 381 8.29 -2.52 -3.03
N ALA A 382 7.41 -2.36 -2.04
CA ALA A 382 6.39 -1.31 -2.06
C ALA A 382 6.98 0.07 -2.36
N PHE A 383 6.34 0.83 -3.25
CA PHE A 383 6.62 2.25 -3.38
C PHE A 383 6.37 2.95 -2.04
N SER A 384 5.24 2.64 -1.40
CA SER A 384 4.95 3.00 -0.02
C SER A 384 4.01 1.96 0.60
N HIS A 385 4.16 1.72 1.89
CA HIS A 385 3.40 0.74 2.65
C HIS A 385 3.04 1.31 4.02
N ALA A 386 1.76 1.28 4.36
CA ALA A 386 1.22 1.60 5.67
C ALA A 386 0.77 0.31 6.35
N PHE A 387 1.41 -0.03 7.44
CA PHE A 387 1.22 -1.28 8.17
C PHE A 387 0.30 -1.08 9.37
N TYR A 388 -0.68 -1.95 9.52
CA TYR A 388 -1.53 -2.03 10.70
C TYR A 388 -1.12 -3.22 11.57
N ASP A 389 -0.81 -2.93 12.83
CA ASP A 389 -0.51 -3.93 13.85
C ASP A 389 -1.60 -3.94 14.92
N LYS A 390 -2.19 -5.12 15.15
CA LYS A 390 -3.24 -5.29 16.17
C LYS A 390 -2.71 -5.17 17.59
N ASP A 391 -1.44 -5.51 17.79
CA ASP A 391 -0.84 -5.63 19.11
C ASP A 391 -0.36 -4.28 19.65
N THR A 392 -0.23 -3.27 18.78
CA THR A 392 0.20 -1.91 19.16
C THR A 392 -0.93 -0.94 19.47
N SER A 393 -2.19 -1.40 19.59
CA SER A 393 -3.39 -0.60 19.91
C SER A 393 -3.53 0.69 19.06
N GLN A 394 -3.12 0.63 17.79
CA GLN A 394 -3.30 1.74 16.86
C GLN A 394 -4.78 1.88 16.50
N ASP A 395 -5.28 3.12 16.59
CA ASP A 395 -6.60 3.43 16.10
C ASP A 395 -6.68 3.17 14.59
N LEU A 396 -7.75 2.52 14.14
CA LEU A 396 -8.03 2.37 12.72
C LEU A 396 -8.66 3.65 12.18
N ARG A 397 -8.33 3.97 10.94
CA ARG A 397 -8.96 5.11 10.26
C ARG A 397 -10.08 4.64 9.34
N LEU A 398 -11.21 5.33 9.42
CA LEU A 398 -12.31 5.25 8.45
C LEU A 398 -12.13 6.41 7.46
N LEU A 399 -11.55 6.12 6.29
CA LEU A 399 -11.43 7.12 5.23
C LEU A 399 -12.75 7.23 4.47
N LEU A 400 -13.32 8.43 4.46
CA LEU A 400 -14.57 8.76 3.81
C LEU A 400 -14.32 9.70 2.63
N ASN A 401 -14.66 9.25 1.43
CA ASN A 401 -14.59 10.02 0.18
C ASN A 401 -15.98 10.11 -0.44
N VAL A 402 -16.62 11.27 -0.33
CA VAL A 402 -17.99 11.50 -0.84
C VAL A 402 -18.00 11.57 -2.35
N ASP A 403 -16.98 12.17 -2.99
CA ASP A 403 -16.91 12.28 -4.46
C ASP A 403 -16.90 10.91 -5.14
N MET A 404 -16.29 9.92 -4.47
CA MET A 404 -16.19 8.55 -4.97
C MET A 404 -17.26 7.63 -4.37
N ASN A 405 -18.09 8.13 -3.44
CA ASN A 405 -19.01 7.32 -2.64
C ASN A 405 -18.32 6.12 -1.99
N LYS A 406 -17.17 6.37 -1.31
CA LYS A 406 -16.30 5.34 -0.74
C LYS A 406 -16.07 5.53 0.75
N ALA A 407 -16.10 4.38 1.45
CA ALA A 407 -15.69 4.23 2.83
C ALA A 407 -14.71 3.04 2.95
N THR A 408 -13.51 3.29 3.48
CA THR A 408 -12.51 2.23 3.70
C THR A 408 -11.98 2.28 5.12
N ILE A 409 -11.86 1.12 5.76
CA ILE A 409 -11.26 0.99 7.11
C ILE A 409 -9.85 0.42 6.97
N GLY A 410 -8.87 1.15 7.45
CA GLY A 410 -7.47 0.72 7.44
C GLY A 410 -6.50 1.88 7.36
N THR A 411 -5.40 1.65 6.70
CA THR A 411 -4.24 2.55 6.65
C THR A 411 -4.18 3.41 5.37
N GLN A 412 -5.27 3.51 4.59
CA GLN A 412 -5.26 4.29 3.34
C GLN A 412 -5.03 5.80 3.59
N ALA A 413 -5.57 6.32 4.69
CA ALA A 413 -5.36 7.74 5.04
C ALA A 413 -3.90 8.04 5.35
N GLU A 414 -3.21 7.15 6.07
CA GLU A 414 -1.77 7.25 6.34
C GLU A 414 -0.95 7.09 5.06
N LEU A 415 -1.37 6.17 4.18
CA LEU A 415 -0.69 5.91 2.92
C LEU A 415 -0.68 7.14 2.01
N ILE A 416 -1.77 7.92 1.97
CA ILE A 416 -1.82 9.20 1.24
C ILE A 416 -0.72 10.14 1.76
N GLY A 417 -0.65 10.33 3.07
CA GLY A 417 0.38 11.18 3.70
C GLY A 417 1.80 10.69 3.41
N PHE A 418 2.07 9.39 3.53
CA PHE A 418 3.40 8.81 3.28
C PHE A 418 3.85 9.01 1.83
N ILE A 419 2.95 8.83 0.87
CA ILE A 419 3.27 9.02 -0.55
C ILE A 419 3.45 10.50 -0.87
N ALA A 420 2.54 11.37 -0.42
CA ALA A 420 2.67 12.81 -0.64
C ALA A 420 4.00 13.35 -0.09
N GLN A 421 4.39 12.96 1.13
CA GLN A 421 5.67 13.33 1.73
C GLN A 421 6.87 12.76 0.96
N LYS A 422 6.80 11.50 0.54
CA LYS A 422 7.88 10.84 -0.21
C LYS A 422 8.15 11.56 -1.53
N LEU A 423 7.10 11.91 -2.27
CA LEU A 423 7.18 12.63 -3.53
C LEU A 423 7.67 14.08 -3.32
N HIS A 424 7.17 14.76 -2.29
CA HIS A 424 7.59 16.12 -1.96
C HIS A 424 9.07 16.20 -1.54
N LYS A 425 9.58 15.17 -0.87
CA LYS A 425 10.98 15.08 -0.47
C LYS A 425 11.91 14.67 -1.62
N ASN A 426 11.40 13.86 -2.56
CA ASN A 426 12.19 13.25 -3.65
C ASN A 426 11.43 13.38 -4.98
N PRO A 427 11.49 14.56 -5.62
CA PRO A 427 10.74 14.84 -6.85
C PRO A 427 11.13 13.95 -8.04
N SER A 428 12.33 13.34 -8.04
CA SER A 428 12.71 12.36 -9.06
C SER A 428 11.79 11.14 -9.13
N LEU A 429 11.03 10.87 -8.05
CA LEU A 429 10.08 9.75 -7.98
C LEU A 429 8.68 10.11 -8.50
N ILE A 430 8.41 11.40 -8.79
CA ILE A 430 7.08 11.87 -9.22
C ILE A 430 6.67 11.23 -10.55
N PRO A 431 7.51 11.25 -11.62
CA PRO A 431 7.09 10.75 -12.95
C PRO A 431 6.56 9.31 -12.90
N ASP A 432 7.29 8.40 -12.28
CA ASP A 432 6.91 6.99 -12.21
C ASP A 432 5.62 6.75 -11.41
N PHE A 433 5.37 7.56 -10.39
CA PHE A 433 4.17 7.42 -9.57
C PHE A 433 2.94 8.02 -10.25
N VAL A 434 3.04 9.21 -10.82
CA VAL A 434 1.89 9.89 -11.46
C VAL A 434 1.49 9.26 -12.80
N ASP A 435 2.38 8.44 -13.37
CA ASP A 435 2.09 7.64 -14.57
C ASP A 435 1.04 6.53 -14.30
N LEU A 436 0.82 6.15 -13.04
CA LEU A 436 -0.18 5.15 -12.68
C LEU A 436 -1.60 5.62 -12.98
N HIS A 437 -2.50 4.66 -13.19
CA HIS A 437 -3.90 4.96 -13.51
C HIS A 437 -4.59 5.76 -12.41
N HIS A 438 -5.14 6.92 -12.76
CA HIS A 438 -5.81 7.84 -11.83
C HIS A 438 -7.25 8.20 -12.25
N GLY A 439 -7.82 7.43 -13.20
CA GLY A 439 -9.17 7.66 -13.73
C GLY A 439 -9.26 8.96 -14.53
N THR A 440 -10.33 9.72 -14.30
CA THR A 440 -10.60 10.98 -14.99
C THR A 440 -10.13 12.23 -14.24
N TYR A 441 -9.39 12.05 -13.13
CA TYR A 441 -8.87 13.18 -12.37
C TYR A 441 -7.88 13.99 -13.19
N LYS A 442 -8.05 15.32 -13.20
CA LYS A 442 -7.14 16.23 -13.89
C LYS A 442 -6.23 16.90 -12.89
N SER A 443 -4.97 16.49 -12.89
CA SER A 443 -3.92 17.13 -12.07
C SER A 443 -3.44 18.43 -12.69
N VAL A 444 -2.63 19.16 -11.93
CA VAL A 444 -1.85 20.30 -12.47
C VAL A 444 -0.61 19.79 -13.20
N ASP A 445 -0.27 20.42 -14.35
CA ASP A 445 0.90 20.06 -15.16
C ASP A 445 2.19 20.76 -14.67
N VAL A 446 2.24 21.20 -13.42
CA VAL A 446 3.37 21.91 -12.82
C VAL A 446 3.98 21.07 -11.72
N LEU A 447 5.25 20.69 -11.90
CA LEU A 447 5.96 19.83 -10.94
C LEU A 447 6.78 20.61 -9.90
N GLU A 448 7.09 21.90 -10.17
CA GLU A 448 7.92 22.73 -9.31
C GLU A 448 7.49 24.20 -9.38
N VAL A 449 7.46 24.87 -8.22
CA VAL A 449 7.25 26.33 -8.10
C VAL A 449 8.16 26.87 -7.02
N ASP A 450 8.84 27.99 -7.29
CA ASP A 450 9.78 28.65 -6.38
C ASP A 450 10.87 27.69 -5.84
N GLY A 451 11.35 26.75 -6.66
CA GLY A 451 12.34 25.73 -6.28
C GLY A 451 11.82 24.63 -5.35
N MET A 452 10.50 24.54 -5.18
CA MET A 452 9.85 23.52 -4.34
C MET A 452 8.95 22.62 -5.17
N PRO A 453 8.96 21.30 -4.93
CA PRO A 453 8.08 20.36 -5.64
C PRO A 453 6.60 20.66 -5.36
N VAL A 454 5.79 20.59 -6.40
CA VAL A 454 4.32 20.66 -6.29
C VAL A 454 3.77 19.24 -6.34
N VAL A 455 3.15 18.80 -5.24
CA VAL A 455 2.53 17.47 -5.14
C VAL A 455 1.04 17.62 -4.96
N ASP A 456 0.28 17.12 -5.94
CA ASP A 456 -1.17 17.07 -5.87
C ASP A 456 -1.61 15.87 -5.02
N THR A 457 -2.01 16.14 -3.79
CA THR A 457 -2.43 15.12 -2.83
C THR A 457 -3.69 14.37 -3.28
N PHE A 458 -4.59 15.03 -4.02
CA PHE A 458 -5.79 14.37 -4.53
C PHE A 458 -5.49 13.47 -5.72
N LEU A 459 -4.49 13.80 -6.55
CA LEU A 459 -3.95 12.85 -7.54
C LEU A 459 -3.36 11.62 -6.84
N VAL A 460 -2.58 11.82 -5.77
CA VAL A 460 -2.05 10.71 -4.95
C VAL A 460 -3.19 9.84 -4.41
N GLU A 461 -4.24 10.46 -3.89
CA GLU A 461 -5.44 9.73 -3.40
C GLU A 461 -6.10 8.93 -4.52
N ARG A 462 -6.32 9.53 -5.70
CA ARG A 462 -6.93 8.84 -6.85
C ARG A 462 -6.10 7.64 -7.31
N ILE A 463 -4.77 7.78 -7.34
CA ILE A 463 -3.86 6.69 -7.67
C ILE A 463 -3.97 5.57 -6.62
N ILE A 464 -3.92 5.88 -5.32
CA ILE A 464 -4.09 4.89 -4.25
C ILE A 464 -5.44 4.18 -4.34
N HIS A 465 -6.50 4.94 -4.60
CA HIS A 465 -7.85 4.41 -4.73
C HIS A 465 -7.97 3.33 -5.80
N LEU A 466 -7.32 3.51 -6.95
CA LEU A 466 -7.40 2.59 -8.09
C LEU A 466 -6.31 1.52 -8.09
N ASN A 467 -5.13 1.80 -7.52
CA ASN A 467 -3.95 0.93 -7.57
C ASN A 467 -3.50 0.41 -6.20
N GLY A 468 -4.15 0.83 -5.12
CA GLY A 468 -3.78 0.38 -3.78
C GLY A 468 -4.14 -1.08 -3.51
N PHE A 469 -3.24 -1.79 -2.86
CA PHE A 469 -3.43 -3.16 -2.44
C PHE A 469 -3.59 -3.24 -0.92
N GLY A 470 -4.61 -3.96 -0.47
CA GLY A 470 -4.63 -4.50 0.89
C GLY A 470 -3.69 -5.70 0.97
N CYS A 471 -2.94 -5.82 2.02
CA CYS A 471 -1.92 -6.85 2.13
C CYS A 471 -1.84 -7.45 3.54
N PRO A 472 -1.68 -8.78 3.66
CA PRO A 472 -1.30 -9.43 4.91
C PRO A 472 0.19 -9.18 5.19
N LEU A 473 0.60 -9.35 6.44
CA LEU A 473 2.03 -9.37 6.79
C LEU A 473 2.75 -10.54 6.08
N PHE A 474 2.09 -11.72 6.04
CA PHE A 474 2.59 -12.92 5.37
C PHE A 474 1.45 -13.66 4.68
N SER A 475 1.57 -13.91 3.38
CA SER A 475 0.64 -14.78 2.65
C SER A 475 0.65 -16.21 3.16
N ARG A 476 1.77 -16.68 3.71
CA ARG A 476 1.87 -17.99 4.36
C ARG A 476 0.89 -18.16 5.54
N GLU A 477 0.73 -17.13 6.37
CA GLU A 477 -0.19 -17.19 7.52
C GLU A 477 -1.65 -17.22 7.06
N SER A 478 -1.97 -16.45 6.01
CA SER A 478 -3.27 -16.49 5.35
C SER A 478 -3.56 -17.88 4.77
N HIS A 479 -2.59 -18.49 4.10
CA HIS A 479 -2.68 -19.86 3.56
C HIS A 479 -2.95 -20.90 4.67
N ILE A 480 -2.19 -20.84 5.77
CA ILE A 480 -2.39 -21.74 6.92
C ILE A 480 -3.78 -21.56 7.54
N GLY A 481 -4.25 -20.32 7.63
CA GLY A 481 -5.59 -20.01 8.13
C GLY A 481 -6.70 -20.62 7.26
N CYS A 482 -6.58 -20.48 5.93
CA CYS A 482 -7.49 -21.13 4.99
C CYS A 482 -7.53 -22.65 5.18
N MET A 483 -6.36 -23.29 5.38
CA MET A 483 -6.28 -24.75 5.58
C MET A 483 -6.88 -25.24 6.90
N LYS A 484 -6.90 -24.40 7.94
CA LYS A 484 -7.47 -24.74 9.25
C LYS A 484 -8.98 -24.55 9.38
N GLY A 485 -9.61 -23.94 8.36
CA GLY A 485 -11.04 -23.62 8.40
C GLY A 485 -11.42 -22.64 9.51
N ASP A 486 -10.47 -21.85 9.98
CA ASP A 486 -10.72 -20.80 10.97
C ASP A 486 -11.57 -19.72 10.30
N ASP A 487 -12.86 -19.65 10.69
CA ASP A 487 -13.88 -18.78 10.10
C ASP A 487 -13.49 -17.29 10.21
N ASP A 488 -12.73 -16.91 11.24
CA ASP A 488 -12.17 -15.57 11.44
C ASP A 488 -10.97 -15.34 10.50
N THR A 489 -10.16 -16.35 10.25
CA THR A 489 -9.05 -16.29 9.29
C THR A 489 -9.54 -16.46 7.86
N ALA A 490 -10.61 -17.22 7.63
CA ALA A 490 -11.27 -17.34 6.32
C ALA A 490 -11.99 -16.05 5.92
N LYS A 491 -12.60 -15.32 6.85
CA LYS A 491 -13.12 -13.95 6.61
C LYS A 491 -12.00 -12.96 6.31
N LYS A 492 -10.83 -13.12 6.93
CA LYS A 492 -9.61 -12.35 6.63
C LYS A 492 -8.93 -12.82 5.34
N ALA A 493 -9.01 -14.11 5.00
CA ALA A 493 -8.54 -14.68 3.75
C ALA A 493 -9.42 -14.30 2.53
N ASN A 494 -10.64 -13.83 2.76
CA ASN A 494 -11.50 -13.22 1.74
C ASN A 494 -11.05 -11.81 1.32
N GLY A 495 -9.78 -11.45 1.58
CA GLY A 495 -9.14 -10.34 0.93
C GLY A 495 -9.52 -8.95 1.46
N ARG A 496 -9.72 -8.80 2.78
CA ARG A 496 -9.92 -7.47 3.40
C ARG A 496 -8.84 -7.24 4.45
N PHE A 497 -7.81 -6.52 4.07
CA PHE A 497 -6.70 -6.20 4.95
C PHE A 497 -6.74 -4.74 5.40
N HIS A 498 -6.34 -4.49 6.64
CA HIS A 498 -6.20 -3.13 7.16
C HIS A 498 -4.91 -2.45 6.70
N SER A 499 -3.81 -3.22 6.55
CA SER A 499 -2.58 -2.73 5.95
C SER A 499 -2.76 -2.52 4.45
N SER A 500 -2.14 -1.48 3.91
CA SER A 500 -2.22 -1.14 2.49
C SER A 500 -0.90 -0.60 1.95
N GLY A 501 -0.70 -0.76 0.64
CA GLY A 501 0.48 -0.25 -0.05
C GLY A 501 0.25 -0.08 -1.54
N VAL A 502 1.22 0.55 -2.21
CA VAL A 502 1.27 0.67 -3.66
C VAL A 502 2.56 0.03 -4.15
N TRP A 503 2.44 -0.83 -5.16
CA TRP A 503 3.52 -1.47 -5.91
C TRP A 503 3.38 -1.06 -7.36
N THR A 504 4.33 -0.29 -7.87
CA THR A 504 4.21 0.40 -9.15
C THR A 504 4.09 -0.57 -10.33
N MET A 505 4.93 -1.61 -10.37
CA MET A 505 4.88 -2.61 -11.43
C MET A 505 3.61 -3.47 -11.36
N ALA A 506 3.22 -3.88 -10.15
CA ALA A 506 1.98 -4.65 -9.93
C ALA A 506 0.72 -3.87 -10.33
N SER A 507 0.76 -2.53 -10.27
CA SER A 507 -0.36 -1.66 -10.64
C SER A 507 -0.70 -1.70 -12.14
N TYR A 508 0.21 -2.17 -12.99
CA TYR A 508 -0.06 -2.38 -14.42
C TYR A 508 -0.74 -3.73 -14.75
N ILE A 509 -0.91 -4.62 -13.77
CA ILE A 509 -1.55 -5.91 -14.02
C ILE A 509 -3.06 -5.75 -14.03
N ASN A 510 -3.70 -6.10 -15.12
CA ASN A 510 -5.15 -6.04 -15.30
C ASN A 510 -5.90 -7.18 -14.60
N HIS A 511 -7.22 -7.03 -14.49
CA HIS A 511 -8.08 -8.04 -13.89
C HIS A 511 -8.56 -9.09 -14.89
N SER A 512 -8.54 -10.36 -14.44
CA SER A 512 -9.35 -11.42 -15.02
C SER A 512 -9.80 -12.39 -13.91
N CYS A 513 -11.07 -12.81 -13.92
CA CYS A 513 -11.54 -13.87 -13.02
C CYS A 513 -10.84 -15.21 -13.32
N VAL A 514 -10.33 -15.40 -14.56
CA VAL A 514 -9.48 -16.52 -14.96
C VAL A 514 -8.03 -16.07 -14.99
N SER A 515 -7.52 -15.60 -13.83
CA SER A 515 -6.17 -15.08 -13.69
C SER A 515 -5.10 -16.11 -14.06
N ASN A 516 -3.94 -15.62 -14.51
CA ASN A 516 -2.78 -16.44 -14.87
C ASN A 516 -1.54 -16.13 -14.04
N ALA A 517 -1.65 -15.24 -13.07
CA ALA A 517 -0.64 -14.95 -12.08
C ALA A 517 -1.26 -14.82 -10.70
N ARG A 518 -0.44 -14.96 -9.65
CA ARG A 518 -0.84 -14.79 -8.26
C ARG A 518 0.17 -13.94 -7.52
N ARG A 519 -0.34 -13.04 -6.66
CA ARG A 519 0.47 -12.21 -5.75
C ARG A 519 0.50 -12.80 -4.36
N SER A 520 1.62 -12.64 -3.69
CA SER A 520 1.82 -12.98 -2.29
C SER A 520 2.73 -11.95 -1.62
N PHE A 521 2.78 -11.94 -0.29
CA PHE A 521 3.44 -10.89 0.48
C PHE A 521 4.34 -11.45 1.58
N ILE A 522 5.48 -10.79 1.75
CA ILE A 522 6.37 -10.91 2.92
C ILE A 522 6.71 -9.48 3.36
N GLY A 523 6.10 -8.99 4.43
CA GLY A 523 6.22 -7.60 4.84
C GLY A 523 5.74 -6.66 3.73
N ASP A 524 6.60 -5.72 3.34
CA ASP A 524 6.34 -4.76 2.27
C ASP A 524 6.85 -5.21 0.87
N MET A 525 7.20 -6.50 0.73
CA MET A 525 7.56 -7.10 -0.56
C MET A 525 6.36 -7.84 -1.14
N MET A 526 6.04 -7.55 -2.42
CA MET A 526 5.07 -8.31 -3.21
C MET A 526 5.81 -9.25 -4.16
N ILE A 527 5.43 -10.53 -4.13
CA ILE A 527 5.99 -11.59 -4.96
C ILE A 527 4.90 -12.02 -5.93
N VAL A 528 5.15 -11.91 -7.23
CA VAL A 528 4.19 -12.31 -8.26
C VAL A 528 4.76 -13.46 -9.07
N ARG A 529 4.00 -14.55 -9.13
CA ARG A 529 4.36 -15.77 -9.86
C ARG A 529 3.33 -16.14 -10.91
N ALA A 530 3.80 -16.70 -12.01
CA ALA A 530 2.92 -17.34 -12.99
C ALA A 530 2.15 -18.49 -12.33
N SER A 531 0.83 -18.57 -12.52
CA SER A 531 0.00 -19.66 -11.99
C SER A 531 -0.22 -20.78 -13.00
N ARG A 532 0.25 -20.62 -14.22
CA ARG A 532 0.23 -21.59 -15.33
C ARG A 532 1.35 -21.27 -16.30
N ASP A 533 1.60 -22.18 -17.24
CA ASP A 533 2.55 -21.94 -18.32
C ASP A 533 2.00 -20.85 -19.25
N LEU A 534 2.82 -19.87 -19.57
CA LEU A 534 2.47 -18.71 -20.40
C LEU A 534 3.48 -18.57 -21.54
N PRO A 535 3.02 -18.49 -22.80
CA PRO A 535 3.87 -18.11 -23.91
C PRO A 535 4.42 -16.69 -23.74
N ALA A 536 5.46 -16.34 -24.48
CA ALA A 536 5.89 -14.96 -24.66
C ALA A 536 4.74 -14.10 -25.18
N ASN A 537 4.75 -12.81 -24.84
CA ASN A 537 3.76 -11.81 -25.23
C ASN A 537 2.33 -12.12 -24.73
N THR A 538 2.22 -12.79 -23.57
CA THR A 538 0.92 -13.05 -22.92
C THR A 538 0.66 -11.98 -21.86
N GLU A 539 -0.53 -11.38 -21.85
CA GLU A 539 -0.96 -10.45 -20.83
C GLU A 539 -1.05 -11.17 -19.47
N ILE A 540 -0.41 -10.61 -18.45
CA ILE A 540 -0.47 -11.08 -17.07
C ILE A 540 -1.70 -10.48 -16.40
N THR A 541 -2.48 -11.33 -15.74
CA THR A 541 -3.69 -10.91 -15.03
C THR A 541 -3.79 -11.55 -13.66
N PHE A 542 -4.40 -10.84 -12.71
CA PHE A 542 -4.78 -11.40 -11.42
C PHE A 542 -6.16 -10.90 -10.95
N TRP A 543 -6.61 -11.36 -9.81
CA TRP A 543 -7.88 -10.93 -9.25
C TRP A 543 -7.76 -9.57 -8.56
N TYR A 544 -8.58 -8.60 -8.93
CA TYR A 544 -8.83 -7.40 -8.14
C TYR A 544 -9.79 -7.70 -6.98
N LYS A 545 -10.80 -8.51 -7.27
CA LYS A 545 -11.66 -9.21 -6.31
C LYS A 545 -11.65 -10.70 -6.64
N SER A 546 -11.62 -11.56 -5.63
CA SER A 546 -11.65 -13.01 -5.83
C SER A 546 -12.99 -13.44 -6.46
N PRO A 547 -12.99 -14.26 -7.50
CA PRO A 547 -14.19 -14.87 -8.02
C PRO A 547 -14.63 -16.09 -7.18
N MET A 548 -13.81 -16.52 -6.21
CA MET A 548 -14.06 -17.65 -5.31
C MET A 548 -14.94 -17.18 -4.15
N THR A 549 -16.18 -16.82 -4.44
CA THR A 549 -17.12 -16.34 -3.43
C THR A 549 -18.01 -17.47 -2.93
N THR A 550 -18.32 -17.43 -1.64
CA THR A 550 -19.29 -18.35 -1.03
C THR A 550 -20.73 -17.90 -1.28
N ASP A 551 -20.96 -16.61 -1.59
CA ASP A 551 -22.29 -16.11 -1.96
C ASP A 551 -22.38 -15.97 -3.49
N PRO A 552 -23.22 -16.76 -4.15
CA PRO A 552 -23.43 -16.69 -5.59
C PRO A 552 -23.94 -15.33 -6.10
N LYS A 553 -24.48 -14.49 -5.23
CA LYS A 553 -24.93 -13.13 -5.58
C LYS A 553 -23.76 -12.16 -5.79
N GLU A 554 -22.59 -12.49 -5.25
CA GLU A 554 -21.37 -11.70 -5.43
C GLU A 554 -20.67 -11.97 -6.77
N PHE A 555 -21.16 -12.93 -7.56
CA PHE A 555 -20.62 -13.21 -8.89
C PHE A 555 -21.68 -12.97 -9.99
N PRO A 556 -21.34 -12.28 -11.13
CA PRO A 556 -20.01 -11.75 -11.50
C PRO A 556 -19.50 -10.67 -10.53
N VAL A 557 -18.19 -10.66 -10.30
CA VAL A 557 -17.57 -9.71 -9.35
C VAL A 557 -17.88 -8.26 -9.73
N ASN A 558 -18.29 -7.47 -8.77
CA ASN A 558 -18.54 -6.05 -8.96
C ASN A 558 -17.21 -5.30 -9.07
N LEU A 559 -16.92 -4.77 -10.26
CA LEU A 559 -15.71 -3.99 -10.58
C LEU A 559 -16.02 -2.54 -10.95
N GLN A 560 -17.24 -2.06 -10.65
CA GLN A 560 -17.63 -0.66 -10.90
C GLN A 560 -16.68 0.35 -10.26
N HIS A 561 -16.03 -0.03 -9.15
CA HIS A 561 -15.00 0.75 -8.52
C HIS A 561 -13.85 1.13 -9.46
N TRP A 562 -13.48 0.24 -10.39
CA TRP A 562 -12.47 0.48 -11.42
C TRP A 562 -13.06 0.96 -12.76
N GLY A 563 -14.36 1.18 -12.83
CA GLY A 563 -15.04 1.74 -14.00
C GLY A 563 -15.26 0.76 -15.16
N PHE A 564 -15.11 -0.55 -14.95
CA PHE A 564 -15.30 -1.55 -16.01
C PHE A 564 -16.09 -2.79 -15.55
N LYS A 565 -16.54 -3.55 -16.53
CA LYS A 565 -17.16 -4.87 -16.36
C LYS A 565 -16.21 -5.92 -16.92
N CYS A 566 -15.93 -6.97 -16.14
CA CYS A 566 -15.09 -8.06 -16.62
C CYS A 566 -15.77 -8.84 -17.76
N ASP A 567 -15.04 -9.09 -18.82
CA ASP A 567 -15.47 -9.84 -20.03
C ASP A 567 -14.78 -11.21 -20.18
N CYS A 568 -14.10 -11.69 -19.13
CA CYS A 568 -13.49 -13.00 -19.14
C CYS A 568 -14.52 -14.12 -19.35
N ILE A 569 -14.04 -15.29 -19.76
CA ILE A 569 -14.90 -16.43 -20.13
C ILE A 569 -15.85 -16.87 -19.01
N LEU A 570 -15.45 -16.76 -17.73
CA LEU A 570 -16.32 -17.03 -16.58
C LEU A 570 -17.48 -16.05 -16.49
N CYS A 571 -17.20 -14.77 -16.66
CA CYS A 571 -18.20 -13.71 -16.60
C CYS A 571 -19.15 -13.77 -17.80
N GLN A 572 -18.63 -14.10 -18.99
CA GLN A 572 -19.46 -14.32 -20.19
C GLN A 572 -20.40 -15.51 -20.00
N GLU A 573 -19.89 -16.67 -19.55
CA GLU A 573 -20.67 -17.86 -19.28
C GLU A 573 -21.80 -17.59 -18.26
N THR A 574 -21.49 -16.83 -17.21
CA THR A 574 -22.48 -16.50 -16.18
C THR A 574 -23.57 -15.55 -16.71
N ARG A 575 -23.19 -14.55 -17.52
CA ARG A 575 -24.18 -13.66 -18.16
C ARG A 575 -25.05 -14.36 -19.18
N ASN A 576 -24.52 -15.37 -19.86
CA ASN A 576 -25.24 -16.14 -20.88
C ASN A 576 -26.11 -17.24 -20.26
N ALA A 577 -25.88 -17.64 -19.01
CA ALA A 577 -26.69 -18.63 -18.32
C ALA A 577 -28.08 -18.07 -18.00
N SER A 578 -29.14 -18.89 -18.22
CA SER A 578 -30.49 -18.44 -17.87
C SER A 578 -30.66 -18.25 -16.36
N SER A 579 -31.55 -17.34 -15.97
CA SER A 579 -31.87 -17.08 -14.56
C SER A 579 -32.36 -18.33 -13.82
N ILE A 580 -33.05 -19.25 -14.54
CA ILE A 580 -33.50 -20.53 -14.01
C ILE A 580 -32.31 -21.41 -13.63
N VAL A 581 -31.31 -21.52 -14.51
CA VAL A 581 -30.09 -22.31 -14.25
C VAL A 581 -29.31 -21.73 -13.05
N LEU A 582 -29.13 -20.41 -12.99
CA LEU A 582 -28.45 -19.77 -11.88
C LEU A 582 -29.19 -19.95 -10.56
N SER A 583 -30.51 -19.76 -10.54
CA SER A 583 -31.35 -19.99 -9.37
C SER A 583 -31.30 -21.46 -8.90
N ASN A 584 -31.30 -22.39 -9.83
CA ASN A 584 -31.18 -23.83 -9.50
C ASN A 584 -29.79 -24.16 -8.90
N ARG A 585 -28.70 -23.65 -9.47
CA ARG A 585 -27.35 -23.78 -8.89
C ARG A 585 -27.32 -23.24 -7.46
N ASN A 586 -27.84 -22.06 -7.21
CA ASN A 586 -27.87 -21.43 -5.88
C ASN A 586 -28.68 -22.29 -4.87
N ARG A 587 -29.82 -22.83 -5.29
CA ARG A 587 -30.64 -23.72 -4.46
C ARG A 587 -29.89 -25.00 -4.09
N ILE A 588 -29.23 -25.65 -5.08
CA ILE A 588 -28.45 -26.89 -4.84
C ILE A 588 -27.26 -26.59 -3.91
N LEU A 589 -26.55 -25.48 -4.10
CA LEU A 589 -25.44 -25.06 -3.22
C LEU A 589 -25.91 -24.83 -1.79
N ALA A 590 -27.03 -24.15 -1.58
CA ALA A 590 -27.61 -23.95 -0.25
C ALA A 590 -27.98 -25.28 0.42
N GLU A 591 -28.50 -26.25 -0.35
CA GLU A 591 -28.81 -27.61 0.13
C GLU A 591 -27.54 -28.37 0.50
N LEU A 592 -26.50 -28.34 -0.35
CA LEU A 592 -25.20 -28.95 -0.07
C LEU A 592 -24.56 -28.38 1.22
N ARG A 593 -24.57 -27.07 1.43
CA ARG A 593 -24.07 -26.44 2.66
C ARG A 593 -24.79 -26.99 3.91
N ARG A 594 -26.11 -27.23 3.82
CA ARG A 594 -26.87 -27.83 4.93
C ARG A 594 -26.46 -29.27 5.15
N LEU A 595 -26.32 -30.07 4.07
CA LEU A 595 -25.94 -31.48 4.16
C LEU A 595 -24.55 -31.68 4.77
N PHE A 596 -23.57 -30.84 4.44
CA PHE A 596 -22.23 -30.87 5.03
C PHE A 596 -22.19 -30.47 6.51
N LYS A 597 -23.19 -29.73 7.01
CA LYS A 597 -23.28 -29.32 8.43
C LYS A 597 -24.02 -30.34 9.33
N THR A 598 -24.60 -31.40 8.78
CA THR A 598 -25.33 -32.39 9.56
C THR A 598 -24.37 -33.37 10.27
N SER A 599 -24.64 -33.68 11.53
CA SER A 599 -23.83 -34.60 12.34
C SER A 599 -23.78 -36.05 11.77
N LYS A 600 -24.82 -36.48 11.05
CA LYS A 600 -24.86 -37.75 10.32
C LYS A 600 -24.94 -37.47 8.82
N MET A 601 -23.78 -37.27 8.18
CA MET A 601 -23.71 -37.00 6.75
C MET A 601 -24.11 -38.20 5.91
N ASN A 602 -25.08 -38.03 5.00
CA ASN A 602 -25.41 -39.01 3.98
C ASN A 602 -24.57 -38.72 2.73
N LEU A 603 -23.39 -39.36 2.63
CA LEU A 603 -22.43 -39.10 1.55
C LEU A 603 -23.00 -39.40 0.16
N ARG A 604 -23.81 -40.45 0.03
CA ARG A 604 -24.46 -40.79 -1.26
C ARG A 604 -25.39 -39.67 -1.72
N LYS A 605 -26.20 -39.11 -0.82
CA LYS A 605 -27.08 -37.99 -1.14
C LYS A 605 -26.28 -36.74 -1.53
N ILE A 606 -25.11 -36.50 -0.88
CA ILE A 606 -24.21 -35.40 -1.21
C ILE A 606 -23.62 -35.61 -2.62
N GLU A 607 -23.12 -36.79 -2.93
CA GLU A 607 -22.61 -37.14 -4.27
C GLU A 607 -23.66 -36.91 -5.36
N ASP A 608 -24.91 -37.39 -5.15
CA ASP A 608 -26.03 -37.21 -6.09
C ASP A 608 -26.33 -35.74 -6.32
N LYS A 609 -26.31 -34.92 -5.27
CA LYS A 609 -26.52 -33.46 -5.37
C LYS A 609 -25.40 -32.75 -6.10
N ILE A 610 -24.14 -33.12 -5.85
CA ILE A 610 -22.99 -32.57 -6.58
C ILE A 610 -23.06 -32.96 -8.05
N SER A 611 -23.43 -34.22 -8.36
CA SER A 611 -23.65 -34.68 -9.73
C SER A 611 -24.74 -33.86 -10.44
N THR A 612 -25.87 -33.63 -9.75
CA THR A 612 -26.94 -32.74 -10.26
C THR A 612 -26.42 -31.33 -10.53
N LEU A 613 -25.60 -30.74 -9.62
CA LEU A 613 -24.98 -29.43 -9.81
C LEU A 613 -24.04 -29.43 -11.02
N ALA A 614 -23.19 -30.45 -11.15
CA ALA A 614 -22.27 -30.62 -12.29
C ALA A 614 -23.01 -30.70 -13.64
N GLY A 615 -24.16 -31.36 -13.68
CA GLY A 615 -25.03 -31.45 -14.86
C GLY A 615 -25.67 -30.13 -15.30
N THR A 616 -25.59 -29.07 -14.49
CA THR A 616 -26.07 -27.72 -14.86
C THR A 616 -25.11 -26.93 -15.74
N TYR A 617 -23.90 -27.43 -15.96
CA TYR A 617 -22.86 -26.79 -16.78
C TYR A 617 -22.80 -27.45 -18.16
N SER A 618 -22.89 -26.66 -19.22
CA SER A 618 -22.89 -27.11 -20.60
C SER A 618 -21.49 -27.31 -21.19
N ARG A 619 -20.52 -26.51 -20.73
CA ARG A 619 -19.14 -26.54 -21.25
C ARG A 619 -18.22 -27.33 -20.33
N PRO A 620 -17.16 -27.98 -20.87
CA PRO A 620 -16.19 -28.71 -20.07
C PRO A 620 -15.41 -27.75 -19.15
N ALA A 621 -15.03 -28.22 -17.96
CA ALA A 621 -14.31 -27.41 -16.99
C ALA A 621 -12.92 -26.95 -17.49
N SER A 622 -12.30 -27.72 -18.40
CA SER A 622 -11.04 -27.36 -19.07
C SER A 622 -11.15 -26.10 -19.93
N GLU A 623 -12.36 -25.74 -20.37
CA GLU A 623 -12.63 -24.49 -21.11
C GLU A 623 -13.11 -23.38 -20.15
N VAL A 624 -14.10 -23.71 -19.31
CA VAL A 624 -14.71 -22.76 -18.35
C VAL A 624 -14.70 -23.37 -16.96
N PRO A 625 -13.85 -22.90 -16.04
CA PRO A 625 -13.80 -23.41 -14.67
C PRO A 625 -15.17 -23.38 -13.98
N ARG A 626 -15.47 -24.40 -13.17
CA ARG A 626 -16.74 -24.60 -12.48
C ARG A 626 -16.58 -24.32 -10.99
N LEU A 627 -16.42 -23.02 -10.63
CA LEU A 627 -16.02 -22.59 -9.28
C LEU A 627 -16.93 -23.06 -8.14
N THR A 628 -18.20 -23.39 -8.43
CA THR A 628 -19.13 -23.87 -7.41
C THR A 628 -18.94 -25.35 -7.03
N LEU A 629 -18.11 -26.08 -7.78
CA LEU A 629 -17.84 -27.50 -7.56
C LEU A 629 -16.55 -27.78 -6.81
N ASP A 630 -15.60 -26.86 -6.77
CA ASP A 630 -14.27 -27.06 -6.16
C ASP A 630 -14.36 -27.38 -4.67
N SER A 631 -15.03 -26.56 -3.88
CA SER A 631 -15.19 -26.76 -2.44
C SER A 631 -16.00 -28.02 -2.08
N PRO A 632 -17.17 -28.33 -2.71
CA PRO A 632 -17.87 -29.59 -2.49
C PRO A 632 -17.05 -30.85 -2.83
N TYR A 633 -16.31 -30.84 -3.94
CA TYR A 633 -15.44 -31.97 -4.28
C TYR A 633 -14.27 -32.11 -3.32
N LEU A 634 -13.61 -31.01 -2.96
CA LEU A 634 -12.51 -31.01 -1.99
C LEU A 634 -12.98 -31.57 -0.62
N SER A 635 -14.17 -31.15 -0.17
CA SER A 635 -14.75 -31.62 1.08
C SER A 635 -14.99 -33.14 1.03
N LEU A 636 -15.53 -33.67 -0.06
CA LEU A 636 -15.69 -35.14 -0.23
C LEU A 636 -14.35 -35.87 -0.26
N ALA A 637 -13.35 -35.35 -0.99
CA ALA A 637 -12.01 -35.94 -1.03
C ALA A 637 -11.42 -36.03 0.38
N ALA A 638 -11.54 -35.01 1.19
CA ALA A 638 -11.08 -34.97 2.58
C ALA A 638 -11.85 -35.96 3.49
N ILE A 639 -13.19 -36.00 3.39
CA ILE A 639 -14.03 -36.90 4.17
C ILE A 639 -13.72 -38.39 3.83
N TYR A 640 -13.53 -38.71 2.54
CA TYR A 640 -13.16 -40.05 2.13
C TYR A 640 -11.74 -40.43 2.55
N ALA A 641 -10.79 -39.50 2.54
CA ALA A 641 -9.44 -39.71 3.07
C ALA A 641 -9.49 -40.09 4.56
N SER A 642 -10.23 -39.32 5.38
CA SER A 642 -10.37 -39.60 6.82
C SER A 642 -11.12 -40.93 7.10
N SER A 643 -12.04 -41.28 6.24
CA SER A 643 -12.80 -42.59 6.33
C SER A 643 -12.03 -43.76 5.71
N ARG A 644 -10.78 -43.61 5.32
CA ARG A 644 -9.90 -44.61 4.69
C ARG A 644 -10.48 -45.18 3.38
N LYS A 645 -11.37 -44.46 2.73
CA LYS A 645 -11.89 -44.80 1.38
C LYS A 645 -11.03 -44.09 0.33
N LEU A 646 -9.78 -44.53 0.20
CA LEU A 646 -8.75 -43.83 -0.50
C LEU A 646 -9.00 -43.69 -2.01
N GLU A 647 -9.59 -44.71 -2.64
CA GLU A 647 -9.98 -44.69 -4.09
C GLU A 647 -10.98 -43.56 -4.36
N LYS A 648 -12.01 -43.43 -3.49
CA LYS A 648 -12.96 -42.33 -3.57
C LYS A 648 -12.32 -40.98 -3.29
N SER A 649 -11.37 -40.94 -2.36
CA SER A 649 -10.59 -39.71 -2.08
C SER A 649 -9.83 -39.25 -3.31
N VAL A 650 -9.17 -40.16 -4.04
CA VAL A 650 -8.47 -39.85 -5.29
C VAL A 650 -9.45 -39.37 -6.36
N GLU A 651 -10.59 -40.09 -6.55
CA GLU A 651 -11.61 -39.70 -7.52
C GLU A 651 -12.06 -38.23 -7.30
N PHE A 652 -12.44 -37.88 -6.07
CA PHE A 652 -12.94 -36.53 -5.77
C PHE A 652 -11.83 -35.50 -5.71
N GLY A 653 -10.60 -35.85 -5.35
CA GLY A 653 -9.44 -34.99 -5.47
C GLY A 653 -9.14 -34.56 -6.90
N LEU A 654 -9.15 -35.53 -7.84
CA LEU A 654 -8.99 -35.25 -9.27
C LEU A 654 -10.14 -34.36 -9.80
N LYS A 655 -11.40 -34.68 -9.43
CA LYS A 655 -12.59 -33.87 -9.79
C LYS A 655 -12.50 -32.44 -9.25
N THR A 656 -11.89 -32.22 -8.06
CA THR A 656 -11.63 -30.88 -7.54
C THR A 656 -10.75 -30.07 -8.49
N LEU A 657 -9.62 -30.66 -8.89
CA LEU A 657 -8.67 -29.99 -9.80
C LEU A 657 -9.30 -29.77 -11.19
N GLU A 658 -9.98 -30.79 -11.74
CA GLU A 658 -10.71 -30.65 -13.01
C GLU A 658 -11.72 -29.51 -12.96
N SER A 659 -12.47 -29.36 -11.86
CA SER A 659 -13.47 -28.28 -11.72
C SER A 659 -12.86 -26.89 -11.80
N LEU A 660 -11.60 -26.72 -11.40
CA LEU A 660 -10.81 -25.49 -11.51
C LEU A 660 -10.17 -25.31 -12.90
N GLY A 661 -10.38 -26.24 -13.83
CA GLY A 661 -9.87 -26.17 -15.20
C GLY A 661 -8.53 -26.86 -15.43
N PHE A 662 -8.01 -27.62 -14.46
CA PHE A 662 -6.84 -28.48 -14.69
C PHE A 662 -7.16 -29.59 -15.70
N VAL A 663 -6.18 -29.92 -16.53
CA VAL A 663 -6.18 -31.10 -17.37
C VAL A 663 -5.06 -32.02 -16.91
N ILE A 664 -5.43 -33.18 -16.36
CA ILE A 664 -4.50 -34.11 -15.73
C ILE A 664 -4.54 -35.42 -16.49
N ALA A 665 -3.38 -35.96 -16.83
CA ALA A 665 -3.24 -37.30 -17.41
C ALA A 665 -2.57 -38.20 -16.38
N GLY A 666 -3.06 -39.42 -16.31
CA GLY A 666 -2.54 -40.45 -15.39
C GLY A 666 -2.94 -40.17 -13.94
N GLY A 667 -3.39 -40.82 -13.12
CA GLY A 667 -3.77 -40.54 -11.73
C GLY A 667 -5.04 -41.22 -11.31
N ASN A 668 -5.82 -41.74 -12.27
CA ASN A 668 -6.98 -42.55 -12.01
C ASN A 668 -6.60 -43.95 -11.49
N LEU A 669 -7.48 -44.53 -10.67
CA LEU A 669 -7.32 -45.88 -10.15
C LEU A 669 -8.31 -46.84 -10.80
N PRO A 670 -7.95 -48.12 -11.02
CA PRO A 670 -6.66 -48.74 -10.70
C PRO A 670 -5.52 -48.13 -11.54
N HIS A 671 -4.35 -47.93 -10.90
CA HIS A 671 -3.20 -47.32 -11.58
C HIS A 671 -2.64 -48.30 -12.63
N VAL A 672 -2.52 -47.83 -13.86
CA VAL A 672 -1.82 -48.54 -14.91
C VAL A 672 -0.33 -48.42 -14.71
N SER A 673 0.39 -49.52 -14.50
CA SER A 673 1.85 -49.53 -14.26
C SER A 673 2.56 -48.66 -15.28
N ASN A 674 3.40 -47.77 -14.77
CA ASN A 674 4.25 -46.81 -15.49
C ASN A 674 3.55 -45.59 -16.13
N ALA A 675 2.26 -45.37 -15.95
CA ALA A 675 1.62 -44.11 -16.39
C ALA A 675 1.95 -42.97 -15.41
N PRO A 676 2.71 -41.92 -15.81
CA PRO A 676 3.02 -40.81 -14.90
C PRO A 676 1.79 -39.92 -14.66
N LEU A 677 1.72 -39.32 -13.48
CA LEU A 677 0.77 -38.26 -13.18
C LEU A 677 1.30 -36.94 -13.78
N VAL A 678 0.61 -36.41 -14.79
CA VAL A 678 1.05 -35.22 -15.52
C VAL A 678 -0.04 -34.17 -15.59
N VAL A 679 0.26 -32.94 -15.12
CA VAL A 679 -0.57 -31.78 -15.37
C VAL A 679 -0.28 -31.25 -16.79
N LYS A 680 -1.22 -31.50 -17.71
CA LYS A 680 -1.16 -31.03 -19.09
C LYS A 680 -1.57 -29.58 -19.25
N LYS A 681 -2.44 -29.10 -18.36
CA LYS A 681 -2.88 -27.71 -18.29
C LYS A 681 -3.15 -27.35 -16.83
N TRP A 682 -2.55 -26.27 -16.36
CA TRP A 682 -2.84 -25.70 -15.05
C TRP A 682 -4.18 -24.97 -15.06
N GLY A 683 -4.97 -25.17 -14.01
CA GLY A 683 -6.25 -24.49 -13.79
C GLY A 683 -6.12 -23.24 -12.95
N LEU A 684 -7.24 -22.79 -12.40
CA LEU A 684 -7.26 -21.67 -11.46
C LEU A 684 -6.58 -22.07 -10.15
N MET A 685 -5.67 -21.20 -9.69
CA MET A 685 -4.89 -21.43 -8.49
C MET A 685 -5.52 -20.74 -7.29
N ASN A 686 -5.93 -21.53 -6.28
CA ASN A 686 -6.33 -21.06 -4.95
C ASN A 686 -5.62 -21.88 -3.87
N ASP A 687 -5.78 -21.48 -2.60
CA ASP A 687 -5.10 -22.16 -1.48
C ASP A 687 -5.55 -23.60 -1.30
N GLY A 688 -6.79 -23.93 -1.65
CA GLY A 688 -7.36 -25.29 -1.61
C GLY A 688 -6.66 -26.27 -2.55
N VAL A 689 -6.07 -25.81 -3.67
CA VAL A 689 -5.32 -26.64 -4.62
C VAL A 689 -4.13 -27.33 -3.94
N VAL A 690 -3.42 -26.63 -3.07
CA VAL A 690 -2.27 -27.21 -2.32
C VAL A 690 -2.75 -28.35 -1.42
N GLY A 691 -3.84 -28.11 -0.67
CA GLY A 691 -4.47 -29.14 0.19
C GLY A 691 -4.97 -30.34 -0.62
N CYS A 692 -5.56 -30.11 -1.80
CA CYS A 692 -6.03 -31.16 -2.70
C CYS A 692 -4.86 -32.06 -3.15
N TRP A 693 -3.74 -31.48 -3.61
CA TRP A 693 -2.55 -32.23 -3.98
C TRP A 693 -1.98 -33.02 -2.81
N MET A 694 -2.01 -32.49 -1.58
CA MET A 694 -1.54 -33.21 -0.39
C MET A 694 -2.47 -34.37 -0.01
N ILE A 695 -3.79 -34.24 -0.19
CA ILE A 695 -4.74 -35.35 -0.02
C ILE A 695 -4.42 -36.45 -1.04
N LEU A 696 -4.25 -36.09 -2.32
CA LEU A 696 -3.86 -37.03 -3.37
C LEU A 696 -2.52 -37.70 -3.05
N CYS A 697 -1.50 -36.98 -2.65
CA CYS A 697 -0.19 -37.49 -2.23
C CYS A 697 -0.35 -38.54 -1.11
N SER A 698 -1.16 -38.24 -0.09
CA SER A 698 -1.40 -39.18 1.02
C SER A 698 -2.08 -40.45 0.57
N ALA A 699 -3.10 -40.35 -0.28
CA ALA A 699 -3.81 -41.51 -0.82
C ALA A 699 -2.93 -42.36 -1.76
N TYR A 700 -2.15 -41.71 -2.62
CA TYR A 700 -1.23 -42.43 -3.52
C TYR A 700 -0.09 -43.13 -2.79
N ARG A 701 0.38 -42.64 -1.62
CA ARG A 701 1.40 -43.36 -0.82
C ARG A 701 0.98 -44.79 -0.50
N GLU A 702 -0.31 -45.05 -0.37
CA GLU A 702 -0.85 -46.36 -0.06
C GLU A 702 -1.30 -47.15 -1.32
N LEU A 703 -1.89 -46.45 -2.31
CA LEU A 703 -2.53 -47.11 -3.45
C LEU A 703 -1.64 -47.18 -4.72
N ALA A 704 -0.78 -46.16 -4.92
CA ALA A 704 0.09 -46.05 -6.08
C ALA A 704 1.34 -45.22 -5.73
N PRO A 705 2.32 -45.77 -4.97
CA PRO A 705 3.44 -45.03 -4.40
C PRO A 705 4.28 -44.22 -5.39
N THR A 706 4.34 -44.67 -6.66
CA THR A 706 5.06 -43.96 -7.74
C THR A 706 4.45 -42.61 -8.07
N LEU A 707 3.15 -42.41 -7.83
CA LEU A 707 2.46 -41.13 -8.07
C LEU A 707 2.56 -40.18 -6.89
N ALA A 708 2.89 -40.64 -5.70
CA ALA A 708 2.92 -39.84 -4.49
C ALA A 708 3.94 -38.69 -4.58
N SER A 709 5.16 -38.95 -5.06
CA SER A 709 6.21 -37.95 -5.23
C SER A 709 5.84 -36.90 -6.28
N GLN A 710 5.14 -37.31 -7.34
CA GLN A 710 4.65 -36.40 -8.38
C GLN A 710 3.57 -35.46 -7.83
N ALA A 711 2.60 -35.99 -7.06
CA ALA A 711 1.56 -35.23 -6.41
C ALA A 711 2.18 -34.20 -5.39
N GLU A 712 3.19 -34.62 -4.62
CA GLU A 712 3.93 -33.71 -3.73
C GLU A 712 4.67 -32.62 -4.50
N GLY A 713 5.27 -32.93 -5.64
CA GLY A 713 5.89 -31.95 -6.54
C GLY A 713 4.89 -30.88 -6.99
N TYR A 714 3.67 -31.29 -7.41
CA TYR A 714 2.61 -30.34 -7.76
C TYR A 714 2.08 -29.55 -6.57
N ALA A 715 2.05 -30.15 -5.37
CA ALA A 715 1.74 -29.43 -4.14
C ALA A 715 2.75 -28.31 -3.85
N ARG A 716 4.06 -28.59 -4.02
CA ARG A 716 5.14 -27.58 -3.84
C ARG A 716 5.02 -26.44 -4.84
N VAL A 717 4.81 -26.73 -6.12
CA VAL A 717 4.59 -25.68 -7.13
C VAL A 717 3.36 -24.85 -6.78
N SER A 718 2.26 -25.47 -6.41
CA SER A 718 1.03 -24.76 -6.01
C SER A 718 1.24 -23.92 -4.75
N TYR A 719 1.97 -24.42 -3.75
CA TYR A 719 2.34 -23.68 -2.55
C TYR A 719 3.21 -22.48 -2.89
N LYS A 720 4.23 -22.67 -3.71
CA LYS A 720 5.12 -21.62 -4.21
C LYS A 720 4.34 -20.48 -4.88
N ILE A 721 3.31 -20.81 -5.65
CA ILE A 721 2.42 -19.83 -6.29
C ILE A 721 1.56 -19.11 -5.26
N CYS A 722 0.99 -19.83 -4.28
CA CYS A 722 0.05 -19.28 -3.30
C CYS A 722 0.75 -18.45 -2.21
N VAL A 723 1.95 -18.87 -1.77
CA VAL A 723 2.69 -18.28 -0.65
C VAL A 723 3.83 -17.38 -1.11
N GLY A 724 4.30 -17.55 -2.37
CA GLY A 724 5.40 -16.80 -2.98
C GLY A 724 6.75 -17.49 -2.89
N GLU A 725 6.90 -18.50 -2.04
CA GLU A 725 8.15 -19.24 -1.79
C GLU A 725 7.84 -20.71 -1.46
N ASP A 726 8.83 -21.58 -1.53
CA ASP A 726 8.71 -23.01 -1.21
C ASP A 726 9.68 -23.47 -0.08
N GLU A 727 10.53 -22.59 0.41
CA GLU A 727 11.48 -22.87 1.50
C GLU A 727 10.79 -23.26 2.82
N THR A 728 9.54 -22.85 3.00
CA THR A 728 8.76 -23.16 4.21
C THR A 728 7.74 -24.27 4.02
N PHE A 729 7.67 -24.89 2.82
CA PHE A 729 6.69 -25.96 2.51
C PHE A 729 6.76 -27.12 3.48
N ASP A 730 7.93 -27.74 3.66
CA ASP A 730 8.09 -28.89 4.53
C ASP A 730 7.71 -28.58 5.98
N LYS A 731 8.12 -27.42 6.50
CA LYS A 731 7.75 -26.98 7.86
C LYS A 731 6.25 -26.76 8.00
N THR A 732 5.57 -26.32 6.95
CA THR A 732 4.13 -26.07 6.97
C THR A 732 3.36 -27.38 6.98
N TYR A 733 3.72 -28.31 6.08
CA TYR A 733 2.97 -29.55 5.89
C TYR A 733 3.40 -30.69 6.81
N SER A 734 4.66 -30.75 7.28
CA SER A 734 5.06 -31.72 8.32
C SER A 734 4.31 -31.50 9.65
N ARG A 735 3.99 -30.26 10.00
CA ARG A 735 3.18 -29.93 11.16
C ARG A 735 1.71 -30.27 10.99
N LEU A 736 1.21 -30.29 9.77
CA LEU A 736 -0.16 -30.66 9.44
C LEU A 736 -0.33 -32.18 9.32
N SER A 737 0.69 -32.90 8.84
CA SER A 737 0.68 -34.37 8.73
C SER A 737 0.75 -35.10 10.09
N GLY A 738 1.27 -34.46 11.14
CA GLY A 738 1.27 -35.01 12.50
C GLY A 738 -0.10 -34.96 13.22
N ARG A 739 -1.10 -34.34 12.58
CA ARG A 739 -2.52 -34.36 12.97
C ARG A 739 -3.30 -34.82 11.76
N ALA A 740 -3.58 -36.12 11.67
CA ALA A 740 -4.45 -36.70 10.62
C ALA A 740 -5.82 -35.97 10.59
N ASP A 741 -6.23 -35.36 11.70
CA ASP A 741 -7.45 -34.55 11.83
C ASP A 741 -7.28 -33.07 11.38
N GLY A 742 -6.07 -32.57 11.13
CA GLY A 742 -5.79 -31.14 10.85
C GLY A 742 -6.26 -30.66 9.46
N PHE A 743 -6.42 -31.58 8.49
CA PHE A 743 -6.97 -31.26 7.16
C PHE A 743 -8.50 -31.33 7.10
N LEU A 744 -9.16 -31.72 8.19
CA LEU A 744 -10.55 -32.17 8.20
C LEU A 744 -11.52 -31.27 8.97
N THR A 745 -11.03 -30.19 9.60
CA THR A 745 -11.88 -29.29 10.39
C THR A 745 -12.68 -28.28 9.58
N THR A 746 -12.55 -28.26 8.24
CA THR A 746 -13.34 -27.36 7.37
C THR A 746 -14.77 -27.81 7.12
N ALA A 747 -15.20 -28.97 7.68
CA ALA A 747 -16.56 -29.51 7.52
C ALA A 747 -17.43 -29.34 8.79
N LYS A 748 -17.03 -28.50 9.75
CA LYS A 748 -17.91 -28.18 10.90
C LYS A 748 -18.48 -26.80 10.79
#